data_6f22e15a30dec0424dfec1e5644af7b3
#
_entry.id   6f22e15a30dec0424dfec1e5644af7b3
#
_cell.length_a   1.000
_cell.length_b   1.000
_cell.length_c   1.000
_cell.angle_alpha   90.00
_cell.angle_beta   90.00
_cell.angle_gamma   90.00
#
_symmetry.space_group_name_H-M   'P 1'
#
loop_
_entity.id
_entity.type
_entity.pdbx_description
1 polymer ?
#
loop_
_entity_poly.entity_id
_entity_poly.type
_entity_poly.pdbx_seq_one_letter_code
_entity_poly.pdbx_strand_id
1 'polypeptide(L)'
;MNQSFKLRSLLRSLISSPPPPTLTSLKWVSTKTSPTPLLQSQQYLLHHIQHLLSLKAHQKNFNYERSLLSALKSCETTHLAVSQGRVQQIHCLVFKAGLDSNTFIRNSLINMYSKCGFFGLAKSLFDSSPKLDPVSCNIMISGYVKSGNLDDARKLFEVMPQKGCVSYTTMIMGFVKNDFWGEAIEVYKEMRNACVVPNELTMASVISACCRVGRIWDCRMLHGLVIKMMFDGFVLVSTNLLNMYCASSSLGEARALFDAMQKKNVVSWNVMLNGYSKAGFANLAKELFEMIPDKDIVSWGTIIDGYVRVERLREALMMYRLMVSTGLGPSDVTMIDLISACGRAMAIVEGQQLHCVVVKTSFDCYDSVQATVIHFYSACGRINEACLLLEFGINDHVASQNALIAGFIRNRKIDRARELFNEMPERDVFSWSTMISGYTQSDQPSIALELFHRMVSCGIRPNEVTMVSVFSAIAALGTLKEGRWAHEYVHFNSIPLNDNLSASIINMYAKCGSINTALEVFYQIRDKASTVSPWNTIICGLATHGHAKLSLEIYSDLQRRHIKLNAITFIGVLSACCHAGLVGLGKSYFTSMKSKHNIDPDIRHYGCMVDLLGKAGRLEEAEELIRSMPMKADVVIWGMLLSACKTHRDIIVGERAAENLAKLEPSHGPSRVLLSSLYADVGRWEDAFLVRRVMQSHRMHRLPGYSGVV
;
A
#
# COMPACT_ATOMS: atom_id res chain seq x y z
N MET A 1 24.59 -20.31 27.82
CA MET A 1 24.67 -21.63 27.18
C MET A 1 23.36 -22.46 27.29
N ASN A 2 22.44 -22.16 28.20
CA ASN A 2 21.20 -22.96 28.38
C ASN A 2 19.98 -22.52 27.56
N GLN A 3 20.02 -21.38 26.88
CA GLN A 3 18.87 -20.86 26.12
C GLN A 3 18.81 -21.38 24.68
N SER A 4 19.95 -21.60 24.04
CA SER A 4 19.98 -22.17 22.67
C SER A 4 19.50 -23.62 22.62
N PHE A 5 19.57 -24.34 23.75
CA PHE A 5 19.05 -25.71 23.85
C PHE A 5 17.53 -25.78 23.92
N LYS A 6 16.86 -24.79 24.55
CA LYS A 6 15.38 -24.73 24.61
C LYS A 6 14.74 -24.41 23.28
N LEU A 7 15.34 -23.50 22.49
CA LEU A 7 14.85 -23.19 21.14
C LEU A 7 14.99 -24.39 20.19
N ARG A 8 16.15 -25.10 20.26
CA ARG A 8 16.38 -26.31 19.49
C ARG A 8 15.45 -27.47 19.93
N SER A 9 15.03 -27.53 21.20
CA SER A 9 14.06 -28.52 21.67
C SER A 9 12.62 -28.19 21.23
N LEU A 10 12.23 -26.91 21.23
CA LEU A 10 10.92 -26.45 20.72
C LEU A 10 10.82 -26.59 19.20
N LEU A 11 11.89 -26.27 18.47
CA LEU A 11 11.97 -26.53 17.02
C LEU A 11 11.96 -28.03 16.71
N ARG A 12 12.56 -28.88 17.56
CA ARG A 12 12.47 -30.34 17.42
C ARG A 12 11.08 -30.88 17.72
N SER A 13 10.32 -30.31 18.64
CA SER A 13 8.93 -30.73 18.90
C SER A 13 7.98 -30.32 17.78
N LEU A 14 8.28 -29.25 17.03
CA LEU A 14 7.56 -28.83 15.82
C LEU A 14 7.94 -29.68 14.58
N ILE A 15 9.10 -30.31 14.61
CA ILE A 15 9.64 -31.18 13.53
C ILE A 15 9.25 -32.66 13.73
N SER A 16 8.72 -33.06 14.89
CA SER A 16 8.42 -34.45 15.24
C SER A 16 7.05 -34.99 14.82
N SER A 17 6.32 -34.30 13.95
CA SER A 17 5.22 -34.92 13.21
C SER A 17 5.79 -35.68 11.98
N PRO A 18 5.41 -36.95 11.74
CA PRO A 18 5.99 -37.75 10.69
C PRO A 18 5.75 -37.15 9.30
N PRO A 19 6.79 -37.07 8.44
CA PRO A 19 6.61 -36.65 7.06
C PRO A 19 5.85 -37.72 6.26
N PRO A 20 5.06 -37.32 5.28
CA PRO A 20 4.56 -38.26 4.28
C PRO A 20 5.77 -38.90 3.52
N PRO A 21 5.65 -40.14 3.06
CA PRO A 21 6.79 -40.90 2.56
C PRO A 21 7.31 -40.37 1.23
N THR A 22 8.66 -40.51 1.08
CA THR A 22 9.47 -40.29 -0.11
C THR A 22 9.95 -38.87 -0.43
N LEU A 23 11.13 -38.57 0.10
CA LEU A 23 12.21 -37.90 -0.64
C LEU A 23 13.53 -38.26 0.03
N THR A 24 14.08 -39.42 -0.39
CA THR A 24 15.42 -39.85 -0.05
C THR A 24 16.44 -39.21 -0.96
N SER A 25 17.51 -38.72 -0.32
CA SER A 25 18.87 -38.53 -0.88
C SER A 25 19.06 -37.50 -1.99
N LEU A 26 19.35 -36.26 -1.60
CA LEU A 26 20.29 -35.43 -2.35
C LEU A 26 21.50 -35.15 -1.45
N LYS A 27 22.58 -35.90 -1.70
CA LYS A 27 23.92 -35.62 -1.18
C LYS A 27 24.41 -34.31 -1.76
N TRP A 28 24.59 -33.31 -0.90
CA TRP A 28 25.37 -32.14 -1.26
C TRP A 28 26.83 -32.52 -1.35
N VAL A 29 27.32 -32.55 -2.59
CA VAL A 29 28.76 -32.68 -2.88
C VAL A 29 29.41 -31.36 -2.51
N SER A 30 30.33 -31.38 -1.56
CA SER A 30 31.22 -30.24 -1.28
C SER A 30 32.14 -30.05 -2.48
N THR A 31 31.79 -29.12 -3.34
CA THR A 31 32.70 -28.63 -4.37
C THR A 31 33.67 -27.65 -3.73
N LYS A 32 34.96 -28.00 -3.82
CA LYS A 32 36.10 -27.10 -3.52
C LYS A 32 35.82 -25.76 -4.19
N THR A 33 35.75 -24.68 -3.40
CA THR A 33 35.59 -23.33 -3.85
C THR A 33 36.71 -22.95 -4.79
N SER A 34 36.42 -22.88 -6.10
CA SER A 34 37.21 -22.10 -7.03
C SER A 34 37.16 -20.64 -6.57
N PRO A 35 38.25 -19.85 -6.68
CA PRO A 35 38.28 -18.45 -6.25
C PRO A 35 37.15 -17.71 -6.96
N THR A 36 36.37 -16.94 -6.17
CA THR A 36 35.24 -16.17 -6.68
C THR A 36 35.66 -15.30 -7.87
N PRO A 37 34.76 -15.07 -8.86
CA PRO A 37 35.05 -14.24 -10.04
C PRO A 37 35.65 -12.87 -9.71
N LEU A 38 35.32 -12.34 -8.51
CA LEU A 38 35.89 -11.10 -7.95
C LEU A 38 37.40 -11.20 -7.63
N LEU A 39 37.88 -12.31 -7.10
CA LEU A 39 39.30 -12.53 -6.80
C LEU A 39 40.14 -12.71 -8.08
N GLN A 40 39.58 -13.36 -9.10
CA GLN A 40 40.24 -13.51 -10.40
C GLN A 40 40.36 -12.17 -11.14
N SER A 41 39.32 -11.33 -11.12
CA SER A 41 39.37 -10.00 -11.72
C SER A 41 40.32 -9.04 -11.02
N GLN A 42 40.45 -9.14 -9.67
CA GLN A 42 41.43 -8.37 -8.91
C GLN A 42 42.89 -8.77 -9.20
N GLN A 43 43.15 -10.07 -9.35
CA GLN A 43 44.48 -10.57 -9.72
C GLN A 43 44.86 -10.18 -11.14
N TYR A 44 43.89 -10.22 -12.06
CA TYR A 44 44.10 -9.80 -13.45
C TYR A 44 44.45 -8.31 -13.55
N LEU A 45 43.76 -7.46 -12.80
CA LEU A 45 44.03 -6.01 -12.71
C LEU A 45 45.44 -5.71 -12.15
N LEU A 46 45.84 -6.41 -11.08
CA LEU A 46 47.16 -6.31 -10.48
C LEU A 46 48.26 -6.71 -11.46
N HIS A 47 48.08 -7.80 -12.17
CA HIS A 47 49.02 -8.27 -13.17
C HIS A 47 49.13 -7.28 -14.35
N HIS A 48 48.00 -6.67 -14.76
CA HIS A 48 47.98 -5.67 -15.83
C HIS A 48 48.69 -4.36 -15.42
N ILE A 49 48.49 -3.91 -14.17
CA ILE A 49 49.19 -2.72 -13.65
C ILE A 49 50.72 -2.99 -13.49
N GLN A 50 51.08 -4.19 -13.02
CA GLN A 50 52.50 -4.59 -12.94
C GLN A 50 53.16 -4.72 -14.32
N HIS A 51 52.44 -5.24 -15.30
CA HIS A 51 52.87 -5.33 -16.70
C HIS A 51 53.06 -3.92 -17.31
N LEU A 52 52.14 -2.97 -17.05
CA LEU A 52 52.25 -1.59 -17.47
C LEU A 52 53.45 -0.87 -16.80
N LEU A 53 53.76 -1.18 -15.56
CA LEU A 53 54.95 -0.66 -14.88
C LEU A 53 56.25 -1.24 -15.45
N SER A 54 56.26 -2.50 -15.92
CA SER A 54 57.40 -3.15 -16.54
C SER A 54 57.64 -2.70 -17.98
N LEU A 55 56.61 -2.32 -18.72
CA LEU A 55 56.73 -1.78 -20.09
C LEU A 55 57.34 -0.37 -20.15
N LYS A 56 57.57 0.27 -19.02
CA LYS A 56 58.16 1.63 -18.93
C LYS A 56 59.61 1.72 -19.40
N ALA A 57 60.30 0.60 -19.66
CA ALA A 57 61.68 0.56 -19.98
C ALA A 57 61.99 0.70 -21.51
N HIS A 58 61.05 0.45 -22.40
CA HIS A 58 61.31 0.48 -23.85
C HIS A 58 60.13 0.93 -24.70
N GLN A 59 60.32 2.05 -25.40
CA GLN A 59 59.70 2.51 -26.64
C GLN A 59 58.29 3.11 -26.66
N LYS A 60 58.20 4.29 -27.30
CA LYS A 60 57.05 4.95 -27.92
C LYS A 60 56.26 3.93 -28.76
N ASN A 61 55.11 3.45 -28.30
CA ASN A 61 54.29 2.61 -29.14
C ASN A 61 52.80 2.65 -28.81
N PHE A 62 52.00 2.65 -29.84
CA PHE A 62 50.55 2.49 -29.95
C PHE A 62 49.95 1.38 -29.04
N ASN A 63 50.75 0.40 -28.67
CA ASN A 63 50.38 -0.67 -27.73
C ASN A 63 50.22 -0.20 -26.27
N TYR A 64 50.92 0.85 -25.83
CA TYR A 64 50.86 1.37 -24.46
C TYR A 64 49.54 2.10 -24.19
N GLU A 65 49.06 2.91 -25.12
CA GLU A 65 47.76 3.57 -25.04
C GLU A 65 46.61 2.56 -24.95
N ARG A 66 46.64 1.51 -25.79
CA ARG A 66 45.64 0.43 -25.79
C ARG A 66 45.65 -0.34 -24.46
N SER A 67 46.80 -0.62 -23.91
CA SER A 67 46.95 -1.34 -22.62
C SER A 67 46.46 -0.48 -21.44
N LEU A 68 46.72 0.85 -21.48
CA LEU A 68 46.20 1.80 -20.48
C LEU A 68 44.68 1.93 -20.56
N LEU A 69 44.11 1.99 -21.75
CA LEU A 69 42.67 2.03 -21.97
C LEU A 69 41.99 0.74 -21.52
N SER A 70 42.65 -0.42 -21.74
CA SER A 70 42.16 -1.71 -21.24
C SER A 70 42.16 -1.75 -19.71
N ALA A 71 43.21 -1.23 -19.05
CA ALA A 71 43.27 -1.11 -17.59
C ALA A 71 42.18 -0.16 -17.04
N LEU A 72 41.95 0.98 -17.69
CA LEU A 72 40.90 1.91 -17.33
C LEU A 72 39.50 1.26 -17.43
N LYS A 73 39.24 0.53 -18.54
CA LYS A 73 37.98 -0.21 -18.73
C LYS A 73 37.79 -1.36 -17.73
N SER A 74 38.86 -2.06 -17.37
CA SER A 74 38.77 -3.13 -16.37
C SER A 74 38.47 -2.60 -14.97
N CYS A 75 38.92 -1.39 -14.62
CA CYS A 75 38.50 -0.71 -13.39
C CYS A 75 37.02 -0.29 -13.41
N GLU A 76 36.47 0.01 -14.58
CA GLU A 76 35.06 0.34 -14.74
C GLU A 76 34.11 -0.84 -14.50
N THR A 77 34.55 -2.07 -14.80
CA THR A 77 33.73 -3.29 -14.69
C THR A 77 33.75 -3.91 -13.28
N THR A 78 34.76 -3.60 -12.46
CA THR A 78 34.90 -4.11 -11.08
C THR A 78 34.25 -3.20 -10.05
N HIS A 79 32.94 -3.15 -10.03
CA HIS A 79 32.07 -2.15 -9.40
C HIS A 79 32.23 -1.86 -7.89
N LEU A 80 33.08 -2.56 -7.07
CA LEU A 80 32.98 -2.38 -5.60
C LEU A 80 34.29 -2.54 -4.78
N ALA A 81 35.44 -2.84 -5.37
CA ALA A 81 36.62 -3.15 -4.55
C ALA A 81 37.95 -2.46 -4.97
N VAL A 82 37.88 -1.45 -5.85
CA VAL A 82 39.11 -0.75 -6.27
C VAL A 82 39.38 0.38 -5.27
N SER A 83 40.44 0.23 -4.43
CA SER A 83 40.83 1.28 -3.49
C SER A 83 41.25 2.55 -4.23
N GLN A 84 40.89 3.72 -3.64
CA GLN A 84 41.26 5.04 -4.18
C GLN A 84 42.73 5.11 -4.62
N GLY A 85 43.65 4.50 -3.87
CA GLY A 85 45.06 4.46 -4.18
C GLY A 85 45.39 3.79 -5.52
N ARG A 86 44.66 2.71 -5.91
CA ARG A 86 44.88 2.04 -7.21
C ARG A 86 44.44 2.91 -8.38
N VAL A 87 43.28 3.57 -8.23
CA VAL A 87 42.75 4.49 -9.25
C VAL A 87 43.71 5.66 -9.47
N GLN A 88 44.26 6.19 -8.39
CA GLN A 88 45.28 7.25 -8.41
C GLN A 88 46.60 6.78 -9.03
N GLN A 89 47.02 5.54 -8.81
CA GLN A 89 48.20 4.95 -9.49
C GLN A 89 48.07 4.96 -11.01
N ILE A 90 46.90 4.55 -11.54
CA ILE A 90 46.65 4.58 -12.97
C ILE A 90 46.67 6.02 -13.49
N HIS A 91 46.07 6.96 -12.77
CA HIS A 91 46.11 8.39 -13.15
C HIS A 91 47.56 8.92 -13.16
N CYS A 92 48.37 8.57 -12.16
CA CYS A 92 49.77 8.92 -12.14
C CYS A 92 50.56 8.35 -13.32
N LEU A 93 50.22 7.14 -13.78
CA LEU A 93 50.81 6.53 -14.98
C LEU A 93 50.46 7.29 -16.25
N VAL A 94 49.20 7.70 -16.38
CA VAL A 94 48.71 8.54 -17.50
C VAL A 94 49.45 9.86 -17.55
N PHE A 95 49.59 10.54 -16.40
CA PHE A 95 50.33 11.81 -16.25
C PHE A 95 51.80 11.66 -16.60
N LYS A 96 52.47 10.61 -16.05
CA LYS A 96 53.87 10.34 -16.37
C LYS A 96 54.14 9.94 -17.80
N ALA A 97 53.13 9.43 -18.48
CA ALA A 97 53.21 9.12 -19.91
C ALA A 97 52.95 10.36 -20.84
N GLY A 98 52.61 11.51 -20.25
CA GLY A 98 52.29 12.73 -20.97
C GLY A 98 50.98 12.62 -21.81
N LEU A 99 50.09 11.71 -21.41
CA LEU A 99 48.82 11.42 -22.10
C LEU A 99 47.62 12.17 -21.51
N ASP A 100 47.86 13.02 -20.54
CA ASP A 100 46.83 13.83 -19.86
C ASP A 100 46.15 14.86 -20.76
N SER A 101 46.83 15.27 -21.84
CA SER A 101 46.31 16.18 -22.87
C SER A 101 45.39 15.47 -23.90
N ASN A 102 45.40 14.13 -23.94
CA ASN A 102 44.55 13.36 -24.85
C ASN A 102 43.11 13.31 -24.30
N THR A 103 42.17 13.94 -25.02
CA THR A 103 40.75 14.04 -24.61
C THR A 103 40.09 12.68 -24.36
N PHE A 104 40.45 11.68 -25.15
CA PHE A 104 39.85 10.33 -25.03
C PHE A 104 40.30 9.63 -23.73
N ILE A 105 41.59 9.75 -23.37
CA ILE A 105 42.14 9.19 -22.15
C ILE A 105 41.61 9.94 -20.92
N ARG A 106 41.51 11.28 -21.05
CA ARG A 106 40.94 12.12 -19.98
C ARG A 106 39.47 11.77 -19.72
N ASN A 107 38.64 11.59 -20.75
CA ASN A 107 37.26 11.17 -20.62
C ASN A 107 37.14 9.78 -19.98
N SER A 108 38.04 8.86 -20.33
CA SER A 108 38.10 7.54 -19.69
C SER A 108 38.48 7.62 -18.21
N LEU A 109 39.40 8.54 -17.82
CA LEU A 109 39.74 8.80 -16.41
C LEU A 109 38.57 9.39 -15.64
N ILE A 110 37.88 10.40 -16.21
CA ILE A 110 36.69 11.02 -15.59
C ILE A 110 35.60 9.93 -15.38
N ASN A 111 35.38 9.08 -16.38
CA ASN A 111 34.40 7.99 -16.29
C ASN A 111 34.78 6.95 -15.21
N MET A 112 36.06 6.57 -15.16
CA MET A 112 36.58 5.67 -14.15
C MET A 112 36.39 6.23 -12.72
N TYR A 113 36.79 7.49 -12.47
CA TYR A 113 36.59 8.13 -11.17
C TYR A 113 35.10 8.22 -10.80
N SER A 114 34.25 8.60 -11.76
CA SER A 114 32.80 8.68 -11.56
C SER A 114 32.19 7.33 -11.20
N LYS A 115 32.59 6.24 -11.90
CA LYS A 115 32.08 4.89 -11.66
C LYS A 115 32.59 4.28 -10.33
N CYS A 116 33.82 4.61 -9.95
CA CYS A 116 34.42 4.13 -8.68
C CYS A 116 33.95 4.93 -7.44
N GLY A 117 33.04 5.89 -7.59
CA GLY A 117 32.49 6.68 -6.46
C GLY A 117 33.37 7.86 -6.04
N PHE A 118 34.46 8.18 -6.75
CA PHE A 118 35.35 9.31 -6.45
C PHE A 118 34.97 10.56 -7.25
N PHE A 119 33.70 10.95 -7.13
CA PHE A 119 33.11 12.01 -7.96
C PHE A 119 33.80 13.37 -7.83
N GLY A 120 34.33 13.72 -6.63
CA GLY A 120 35.09 14.95 -6.42
C GLY A 120 36.36 15.03 -7.27
N LEU A 121 37.07 13.89 -7.46
CA LEU A 121 38.26 13.82 -8.30
C LEU A 121 37.87 13.86 -9.80
N ALA A 122 36.75 13.22 -10.16
CA ALA A 122 36.21 13.33 -11.53
C ALA A 122 35.88 14.79 -11.87
N LYS A 123 35.25 15.52 -10.95
CA LYS A 123 34.92 16.96 -11.11
C LYS A 123 36.16 17.80 -11.24
N SER A 124 37.17 17.64 -10.38
CA SER A 124 38.44 18.40 -10.48
C SER A 124 39.15 18.18 -11.82
N LEU A 125 39.12 16.95 -12.33
CA LEU A 125 39.71 16.63 -13.61
C LEU A 125 38.91 17.22 -14.79
N PHE A 126 37.60 17.26 -14.68
CA PHE A 126 36.71 17.89 -15.64
C PHE A 126 36.90 19.40 -15.67
N ASP A 127 36.91 20.06 -14.52
CA ASP A 127 37.07 21.52 -14.37
C ASP A 127 38.46 22.00 -14.89
N SER A 128 39.50 21.15 -14.81
CA SER A 128 40.81 21.43 -15.37
C SER A 128 40.92 21.29 -16.89
N SER A 129 39.84 20.89 -17.57
CA SER A 129 39.82 20.66 -19.00
C SER A 129 39.74 21.99 -19.79
N PRO A 130 40.61 22.24 -20.80
CA PRO A 130 40.63 23.51 -21.51
C PRO A 130 39.43 23.75 -22.44
N LYS A 131 38.71 22.71 -22.80
CA LYS A 131 37.49 22.76 -23.65
C LYS A 131 36.44 21.80 -23.11
N LEU A 132 35.20 22.26 -23.09
CA LEU A 132 34.03 21.44 -22.80
C LEU A 132 33.77 20.48 -23.99
N ASP A 133 34.07 19.20 -23.77
CA ASP A 133 33.79 18.14 -24.73
C ASP A 133 32.43 17.51 -24.43
N PRO A 134 31.54 17.30 -25.42
CA PRO A 134 30.23 16.70 -25.17
C PRO A 134 30.26 15.34 -24.48
N VAL A 135 31.33 14.54 -24.69
CA VAL A 135 31.45 13.23 -24.05
C VAL A 135 31.77 13.38 -22.57
N SER A 136 32.71 14.25 -22.19
CA SER A 136 33.03 14.52 -20.78
C SER A 136 31.86 15.14 -20.05
N CYS A 137 31.11 16.05 -20.70
CA CYS A 137 29.86 16.59 -20.13
C CYS A 137 28.83 15.49 -19.86
N ASN A 138 28.59 14.57 -20.80
CA ASN A 138 27.65 13.45 -20.61
C ASN A 138 28.08 12.52 -19.47
N ILE A 139 29.38 12.27 -19.32
CA ILE A 139 29.91 11.47 -18.19
C ILE A 139 29.63 12.17 -16.87
N MET A 140 29.90 13.49 -16.77
CA MET A 140 29.65 14.28 -15.57
C MET A 140 28.17 14.39 -15.25
N ILE A 141 27.29 14.61 -16.24
CA ILE A 141 25.83 14.60 -16.08
C ILE A 141 25.39 13.24 -15.50
N SER A 142 25.88 12.13 -16.07
CA SER A 142 25.59 10.80 -15.55
C SER A 142 26.06 10.59 -14.10
N GLY A 143 27.20 11.20 -13.74
CA GLY A 143 27.74 11.19 -12.37
C GLY A 143 26.86 11.99 -11.41
N TYR A 144 26.48 13.22 -11.76
CA TYR A 144 25.55 14.05 -10.96
C TYR A 144 24.20 13.37 -10.76
N VAL A 145 23.64 12.79 -11.83
CA VAL A 145 22.37 12.03 -11.75
C VAL A 145 22.46 10.86 -10.77
N LYS A 146 23.56 10.10 -10.79
CA LYS A 146 23.76 8.97 -9.87
C LYS A 146 23.95 9.40 -8.42
N SER A 147 24.51 10.59 -8.17
CA SER A 147 24.66 11.16 -6.85
C SER A 147 23.41 11.89 -6.34
N GLY A 148 22.33 11.93 -7.14
CA GLY A 148 21.08 12.64 -6.81
C GLY A 148 21.13 14.16 -6.97
N ASN A 149 22.25 14.72 -7.46
CA ASN A 149 22.40 16.16 -7.65
C ASN A 149 21.92 16.60 -9.05
N LEU A 150 20.58 16.66 -9.20
CA LEU A 150 19.94 16.96 -10.47
C LEU A 150 20.08 18.43 -10.89
N ASP A 151 20.20 19.35 -9.93
CA ASP A 151 20.37 20.79 -10.23
C ASP A 151 21.70 21.07 -10.93
N ASP A 152 22.80 20.49 -10.46
CA ASP A 152 24.09 20.63 -11.11
C ASP A 152 24.14 19.88 -12.45
N ALA A 153 23.46 18.72 -12.56
CA ALA A 153 23.30 18.04 -13.84
C ALA A 153 22.58 18.93 -14.85
N ARG A 154 21.48 19.62 -14.45
CA ARG A 154 20.71 20.53 -15.31
C ARG A 154 21.54 21.74 -15.73
N LYS A 155 22.25 22.38 -14.80
CA LYS A 155 23.13 23.52 -15.11
C LYS A 155 24.20 23.14 -16.13
N LEU A 156 24.88 22.00 -15.94
CA LEU A 156 25.88 21.52 -16.87
C LEU A 156 25.28 21.22 -18.25
N PHE A 157 24.08 20.60 -18.28
CA PHE A 157 23.36 20.32 -19.50
C PHE A 157 23.02 21.62 -20.25
N GLU A 158 22.61 22.69 -19.57
CA GLU A 158 22.27 23.98 -20.19
C GLU A 158 23.47 24.65 -20.85
N VAL A 159 24.65 24.59 -20.21
CA VAL A 159 25.90 25.20 -20.66
C VAL A 159 26.58 24.40 -21.78
N MET A 160 26.16 23.17 -22.05
CA MET A 160 26.74 22.33 -23.10
C MET A 160 26.69 23.01 -24.49
N PRO A 161 27.85 23.09 -25.21
CA PRO A 161 27.88 23.72 -26.53
C PRO A 161 27.06 22.98 -27.60
N GLN A 162 27.04 21.65 -27.52
CA GLN A 162 26.28 20.78 -28.43
C GLN A 162 25.56 19.70 -27.66
N LYS A 163 24.23 19.71 -27.74
CA LYS A 163 23.35 18.74 -27.11
C LYS A 163 22.94 17.68 -28.12
N GLY A 164 23.46 16.47 -27.97
CA GLY A 164 23.11 15.34 -28.84
C GLY A 164 22.07 14.42 -28.21
N CYS A 165 21.65 13.38 -28.94
CA CYS A 165 20.72 12.37 -28.46
C CYS A 165 21.16 11.77 -27.12
N VAL A 166 22.46 11.49 -26.93
CA VAL A 166 22.99 10.91 -25.67
C VAL A 166 22.81 11.88 -24.49
N SER A 167 23.04 13.19 -24.72
CA SER A 167 22.90 14.21 -23.66
C SER A 167 21.46 14.30 -23.15
N TYR A 168 20.49 14.40 -24.07
CA TYR A 168 19.06 14.39 -23.74
C TYR A 168 18.63 13.10 -23.07
N THR A 169 19.03 11.94 -23.61
CA THR A 169 18.70 10.63 -23.04
C THR A 169 19.22 10.49 -21.60
N THR A 170 20.46 10.94 -21.34
CA THR A 170 21.07 10.88 -20.00
C THR A 170 20.30 11.73 -18.99
N MET A 171 19.87 12.93 -19.38
CA MET A 171 19.05 13.80 -18.54
C MET A 171 17.67 13.21 -18.29
N ILE A 172 16.97 12.75 -19.34
CA ILE A 172 15.64 12.12 -19.21
C ILE A 172 15.70 10.90 -18.29
N MET A 173 16.66 9.99 -18.49
CA MET A 173 16.87 8.83 -17.62
C MET A 173 17.21 9.24 -16.18
N GLY A 174 17.95 10.34 -16.03
CA GLY A 174 18.31 10.89 -14.75
C GLY A 174 17.09 11.35 -13.95
N PHE A 175 16.23 12.12 -14.58
CA PHE A 175 14.98 12.57 -13.96
C PHE A 175 14.04 11.40 -13.67
N VAL A 176 13.90 10.44 -14.59
CA VAL A 176 13.08 9.23 -14.38
C VAL A 176 13.55 8.41 -13.18
N LYS A 177 14.87 8.25 -12.99
CA LYS A 177 15.43 7.48 -11.87
C LYS A 177 15.26 8.15 -10.49
N ASN A 178 15.12 9.47 -10.47
CA ASN A 178 14.97 10.25 -9.25
C ASN A 178 13.53 10.74 -9.04
N ASP A 179 12.55 10.11 -9.70
CA ASP A 179 11.11 10.36 -9.57
C ASP A 179 10.63 11.76 -10.02
N PHE A 180 11.40 12.46 -10.84
CA PHE A 180 11.04 13.75 -11.45
C PHE A 180 10.44 13.56 -12.84
N TRP A 181 9.24 12.97 -12.89
CA TRP A 181 8.57 12.56 -14.13
C TRP A 181 8.18 13.73 -15.04
N GLY A 182 7.75 14.85 -14.45
CA GLY A 182 7.35 16.06 -15.17
C GLY A 182 8.53 16.66 -15.93
N GLU A 183 9.66 16.83 -15.25
CA GLU A 183 10.91 17.36 -15.79
C GLU A 183 11.47 16.48 -16.91
N ALA A 184 11.34 15.15 -16.77
CA ALA A 184 11.73 14.22 -17.83
C ALA A 184 10.95 14.46 -19.13
N ILE A 185 9.64 14.71 -19.03
CA ILE A 185 8.77 15.00 -20.17
C ILE A 185 9.10 16.37 -20.76
N GLU A 186 9.41 17.39 -19.95
CA GLU A 186 9.82 18.71 -20.45
C GLU A 186 11.14 18.65 -21.23
N VAL A 187 12.15 17.93 -20.70
CA VAL A 187 13.41 17.71 -21.42
C VAL A 187 13.19 16.97 -22.75
N TYR A 188 12.25 16.04 -22.80
CA TYR A 188 11.87 15.39 -24.06
C TYR A 188 11.22 16.35 -25.05
N LYS A 189 10.38 17.29 -24.59
CA LYS A 189 9.83 18.36 -25.44
C LYS A 189 10.93 19.27 -25.97
N GLU A 190 11.90 19.66 -25.11
CA GLU A 190 13.09 20.41 -25.53
C GLU A 190 13.87 19.68 -26.63
N MET A 191 14.10 18.36 -26.45
CA MET A 191 14.76 17.51 -27.45
C MET A 191 14.07 17.54 -28.81
N ARG A 192 12.74 17.46 -28.82
CA ARG A 192 11.94 17.50 -30.03
C ARG A 192 11.99 18.87 -30.70
N ASN A 193 11.91 19.95 -29.92
CA ASN A 193 12.01 21.32 -30.43
C ASN A 193 13.38 21.62 -31.02
N ALA A 194 14.43 20.98 -30.47
CA ALA A 194 15.79 21.05 -31.03
C ALA A 194 16.00 20.13 -32.25
N CYS A 195 14.95 19.48 -32.75
CA CYS A 195 15.00 18.54 -33.87
C CYS A 195 15.99 17.38 -33.68
N VAL A 196 16.31 17.02 -32.44
CA VAL A 196 17.17 15.87 -32.11
C VAL A 196 16.33 14.61 -32.15
N VAL A 197 16.73 13.63 -32.95
CA VAL A 197 15.99 12.34 -33.06
C VAL A 197 16.21 11.51 -31.82
N PRO A 198 15.16 11.10 -31.12
CA PRO A 198 15.25 10.19 -29.94
C PRO A 198 15.72 8.80 -30.42
N ASN A 199 16.34 8.05 -29.49
CA ASN A 199 16.64 6.63 -29.67
C ASN A 199 15.66 5.75 -28.88
N GLU A 200 15.80 4.42 -28.99
CA GLU A 200 14.95 3.45 -28.28
C GLU A 200 14.95 3.66 -26.76
N LEU A 201 16.11 3.99 -26.19
CA LEU A 201 16.29 4.19 -24.76
C LEU A 201 15.61 5.49 -24.28
N THR A 202 15.67 6.55 -25.10
CA THR A 202 14.92 7.80 -24.85
C THR A 202 13.43 7.51 -24.80
N MET A 203 12.91 6.80 -25.83
CA MET A 203 11.48 6.49 -25.91
C MET A 203 11.02 5.62 -24.75
N ALA A 204 11.79 4.58 -24.40
CA ALA A 204 11.49 3.73 -23.24
C ALA A 204 11.42 4.54 -21.94
N SER A 205 12.33 5.49 -21.73
CA SER A 205 12.38 6.34 -20.55
C SER A 205 11.19 7.32 -20.48
N VAL A 206 10.84 7.92 -21.62
CA VAL A 206 9.68 8.83 -21.72
C VAL A 206 8.38 8.09 -21.47
N ILE A 207 8.22 6.87 -22.02
CA ILE A 207 7.06 6.02 -21.77
C ILE A 207 6.95 5.70 -20.27
N SER A 208 8.07 5.38 -19.62
CA SER A 208 8.10 5.14 -18.17
C SER A 208 7.68 6.38 -17.37
N ALA A 209 8.10 7.58 -17.75
CA ALA A 209 7.69 8.83 -17.13
C ALA A 209 6.17 9.07 -17.28
N CYS A 210 5.65 8.92 -18.49
CA CYS A 210 4.22 9.08 -18.78
C CYS A 210 3.35 8.06 -18.03
N CYS A 211 3.84 6.83 -17.87
CA CYS A 211 3.18 5.78 -17.10
C CYS A 211 2.93 6.22 -15.64
N ARG A 212 3.89 6.94 -15.04
CA ARG A 212 3.77 7.42 -13.65
C ARG A 212 2.87 8.64 -13.51
N VAL A 213 2.80 9.50 -14.54
CA VAL A 213 1.90 10.66 -14.55
C VAL A 213 0.42 10.26 -14.73
N GLY A 214 0.15 9.09 -15.31
CA GLY A 214 -1.17 8.44 -15.27
C GLY A 214 -2.24 9.01 -16.22
N ARG A 215 -1.89 9.78 -17.26
CA ARG A 215 -2.86 10.33 -18.23
C ARG A 215 -3.03 9.40 -19.43
N ILE A 216 -4.15 8.71 -19.52
CA ILE A 216 -4.43 7.71 -20.57
C ILE A 216 -4.41 8.27 -22.00
N TRP A 217 -4.81 9.53 -22.20
CA TRP A 217 -4.75 10.20 -23.50
C TRP A 217 -3.32 10.37 -23.99
N ASP A 218 -2.41 10.72 -23.09
CA ASP A 218 -0.98 10.86 -23.40
C ASP A 218 -0.38 9.50 -23.79
N CYS A 219 -0.89 8.40 -23.22
CA CYS A 219 -0.48 7.03 -23.55
C CYS A 219 -0.77 6.66 -25.00
N ARG A 220 -1.98 6.94 -25.48
CA ARG A 220 -2.36 6.65 -26.88
C ARG A 220 -1.61 7.52 -27.88
N MET A 221 -1.43 8.79 -27.57
CA MET A 221 -0.63 9.70 -28.39
C MET A 221 0.83 9.23 -28.48
N LEU A 222 1.40 8.81 -27.36
CA LEU A 222 2.77 8.31 -27.31
C LEU A 222 2.93 6.99 -28.07
N HIS A 223 1.95 6.09 -27.99
CA HIS A 223 1.93 4.86 -28.78
C HIS A 223 1.87 5.17 -30.28
N GLY A 224 1.00 6.09 -30.72
CA GLY A 224 0.97 6.56 -32.11
C GLY A 224 2.29 7.15 -32.57
N LEU A 225 3.00 7.88 -31.70
CA LEU A 225 4.33 8.41 -31.97
C LEU A 225 5.37 7.29 -32.13
N VAL A 226 5.35 6.27 -31.26
CA VAL A 226 6.23 5.09 -31.33
C VAL A 226 6.08 4.38 -32.67
N ILE A 227 4.85 4.14 -33.14
CA ILE A 227 4.56 3.54 -34.44
C ILE A 227 5.08 4.45 -35.58
N LYS A 228 4.77 5.75 -35.52
CA LYS A 228 5.21 6.72 -36.54
C LYS A 228 6.73 6.78 -36.69
N MET A 229 7.47 6.59 -35.62
CA MET A 229 8.92 6.60 -35.56
C MET A 229 9.55 5.21 -35.75
N MET A 230 8.76 4.18 -36.04
CA MET A 230 9.18 2.79 -36.24
C MET A 230 9.94 2.20 -35.04
N PHE A 231 9.57 2.58 -33.80
CA PHE A 231 10.14 2.00 -32.57
C PHE A 231 9.36 0.80 -32.02
N ASP A 232 8.24 0.43 -32.61
CA ASP A 232 7.40 -0.72 -32.25
C ASP A 232 8.09 -2.07 -32.43
N GLY A 233 9.11 -2.15 -33.30
CA GLY A 233 9.97 -3.31 -33.48
C GLY A 233 10.95 -3.58 -32.31
N PHE A 234 11.19 -2.60 -31.43
CA PHE A 234 12.10 -2.74 -30.30
C PHE A 234 11.39 -3.33 -29.08
N VAL A 235 11.80 -4.52 -28.64
CA VAL A 235 11.18 -5.22 -27.50
C VAL A 235 11.15 -4.35 -26.23
N LEU A 236 12.20 -3.56 -25.98
CA LEU A 236 12.28 -2.66 -24.84
C LEU A 236 11.16 -1.61 -24.87
N VAL A 237 10.93 -0.97 -25.99
CA VAL A 237 9.91 0.09 -26.17
C VAL A 237 8.51 -0.51 -26.05
N SER A 238 8.25 -1.63 -26.73
CA SER A 238 6.98 -2.33 -26.70
C SER A 238 6.65 -2.86 -25.31
N THR A 239 7.65 -3.35 -24.53
CA THR A 239 7.46 -3.80 -23.16
C THR A 239 7.11 -2.63 -22.22
N ASN A 240 7.72 -1.44 -22.40
CA ASN A 240 7.37 -0.26 -21.64
C ASN A 240 5.97 0.27 -21.99
N LEU A 241 5.57 0.24 -23.27
CA LEU A 241 4.19 0.55 -23.68
C LEU A 241 3.18 -0.42 -23.05
N LEU A 242 3.51 -1.70 -23.04
CA LEU A 242 2.70 -2.73 -22.41
C LEU A 242 2.50 -2.45 -20.91
N ASN A 243 3.59 -2.12 -20.21
CA ASN A 243 3.54 -1.75 -18.79
C ASN A 243 2.69 -0.50 -18.57
N MET A 244 2.78 0.49 -19.45
CA MET A 244 1.99 1.71 -19.39
C MET A 244 0.48 1.44 -19.54
N TYR A 245 0.07 0.59 -20.50
CA TYR A 245 -1.33 0.20 -20.66
C TYR A 245 -1.84 -0.66 -19.48
N CYS A 246 -1.01 -1.56 -18.95
CA CYS A 246 -1.34 -2.32 -17.75
C CYS A 246 -1.54 -1.40 -16.52
N ALA A 247 -0.65 -0.41 -16.34
CA ALA A 247 -0.74 0.54 -15.23
C ALA A 247 -1.96 1.47 -15.32
N SER A 248 -2.38 1.82 -16.54
CA SER A 248 -3.60 2.61 -16.78
C SER A 248 -4.89 1.78 -16.82
N SER A 249 -4.82 0.51 -16.43
CA SER A 249 -5.96 -0.43 -16.42
C SER A 249 -6.60 -0.67 -17.80
N SER A 250 -5.90 -0.34 -18.89
CA SER A 250 -6.34 -0.55 -20.28
C SER A 250 -5.90 -1.92 -20.79
N LEU A 251 -6.38 -2.98 -20.14
CA LEU A 251 -5.93 -4.35 -20.41
C LEU A 251 -6.26 -4.86 -21.82
N GLY A 252 -7.31 -4.35 -22.45
CA GLY A 252 -7.65 -4.69 -23.84
C GLY A 252 -6.57 -4.23 -24.82
N GLU A 253 -6.14 -2.98 -24.70
CA GLU A 253 -5.05 -2.41 -25.50
C GLU A 253 -3.69 -3.07 -25.18
N ALA A 254 -3.46 -3.36 -23.89
CA ALA A 254 -2.27 -4.10 -23.46
C ALA A 254 -2.22 -5.48 -24.13
N ARG A 255 -3.32 -6.23 -24.15
CA ARG A 255 -3.41 -7.55 -24.77
C ARG A 255 -3.20 -7.48 -26.27
N ALA A 256 -3.85 -6.54 -26.95
CA ALA A 256 -3.70 -6.35 -28.40
C ALA A 256 -2.24 -6.04 -28.78
N LEU A 257 -1.59 -5.15 -28.00
CA LEU A 257 -0.17 -4.85 -28.19
C LEU A 257 0.71 -6.08 -27.96
N PHE A 258 0.46 -6.81 -26.86
CA PHE A 258 1.21 -8.01 -26.53
C PHE A 258 1.09 -9.08 -27.65
N ASP A 259 -0.11 -9.29 -28.18
CA ASP A 259 -0.33 -10.26 -29.26
C ASP A 259 0.37 -9.82 -30.56
N ALA A 260 0.40 -8.51 -30.86
CA ALA A 260 1.06 -7.94 -32.03
C ALA A 260 2.59 -7.99 -31.96
N MET A 261 3.20 -8.11 -30.76
CA MET A 261 4.65 -8.20 -30.61
C MET A 261 5.21 -9.43 -31.30
N GLN A 262 6.10 -9.24 -32.31
CA GLN A 262 6.75 -10.34 -33.04
C GLN A 262 7.75 -11.12 -32.16
N LYS A 263 8.47 -10.39 -31.30
CA LYS A 263 9.43 -10.98 -30.34
C LYS A 263 8.99 -10.65 -28.93
N LYS A 264 8.83 -11.69 -28.12
CA LYS A 264 8.47 -11.58 -26.70
C LYS A 264 9.61 -12.13 -25.85
N ASN A 265 10.08 -11.36 -24.89
CA ASN A 265 11.03 -11.82 -23.88
C ASN A 265 10.30 -12.12 -22.57
N VAL A 266 10.97 -12.76 -21.61
CA VAL A 266 10.39 -13.12 -20.31
C VAL A 266 9.82 -11.88 -19.60
N VAL A 267 10.46 -10.71 -19.75
CA VAL A 267 9.98 -9.45 -19.14
C VAL A 267 8.63 -9.02 -19.71
N SER A 268 8.43 -9.11 -21.05
CA SER A 268 7.13 -8.76 -21.66
C SER A 268 6.00 -9.70 -21.21
N TRP A 269 6.29 -11.01 -21.05
CA TRP A 269 5.36 -11.96 -20.48
C TRP A 269 5.00 -11.60 -19.03
N ASN A 270 6.02 -11.32 -18.20
CA ASN A 270 5.83 -10.96 -16.79
C ASN A 270 5.08 -9.65 -16.61
N VAL A 271 5.27 -8.65 -17.48
CA VAL A 271 4.52 -7.39 -17.46
C VAL A 271 3.03 -7.64 -17.71
N MET A 272 2.69 -8.45 -18.74
CA MET A 272 1.29 -8.76 -19.04
C MET A 272 0.65 -9.62 -17.93
N LEU A 273 1.40 -10.59 -17.41
CA LEU A 273 0.99 -11.42 -16.28
C LEU A 273 0.67 -10.55 -15.05
N ASN A 274 1.56 -9.61 -14.71
CA ASN A 274 1.37 -8.67 -13.62
C ASN A 274 0.16 -7.73 -13.84
N GLY A 275 -0.09 -7.33 -15.11
CA GLY A 275 -1.28 -6.57 -15.47
C GLY A 275 -2.58 -7.30 -15.12
N TYR A 276 -2.70 -8.57 -15.51
CA TYR A 276 -3.87 -9.40 -15.16
C TYR A 276 -3.95 -9.68 -13.66
N SER A 277 -2.82 -9.97 -13.01
CA SER A 277 -2.75 -10.23 -11.56
C SER A 277 -3.22 -9.02 -10.74
N LYS A 278 -2.75 -7.81 -11.07
CA LYS A 278 -3.15 -6.58 -10.39
C LYS A 278 -4.62 -6.21 -10.60
N ALA A 279 -5.15 -6.52 -11.78
CA ALA A 279 -6.56 -6.27 -12.08
C ALA A 279 -7.51 -7.35 -11.53
N GLY A 280 -6.98 -8.39 -10.87
CA GLY A 280 -7.78 -9.46 -10.25
C GLY A 280 -8.29 -10.53 -11.23
N PHE A 281 -7.80 -10.55 -12.48
CA PHE A 281 -8.17 -11.56 -13.48
C PHE A 281 -7.31 -12.83 -13.36
N ALA A 282 -7.39 -13.51 -12.21
CA ALA A 282 -6.54 -14.66 -11.88
C ALA A 282 -6.62 -15.82 -12.90
N ASN A 283 -7.77 -16.03 -13.53
CA ASN A 283 -7.92 -17.10 -14.54
C ASN A 283 -7.15 -16.76 -15.83
N LEU A 284 -7.28 -15.52 -16.33
CA LEU A 284 -6.51 -15.07 -17.50
C LEU A 284 -4.99 -15.02 -17.20
N ALA A 285 -4.63 -14.65 -15.98
CA ALA A 285 -3.24 -14.71 -15.52
C ALA A 285 -2.70 -16.14 -15.56
N LYS A 286 -3.50 -17.14 -15.14
CA LYS A 286 -3.12 -18.55 -15.19
C LYS A 286 -2.92 -19.03 -16.62
N GLU A 287 -3.87 -18.78 -17.51
CA GLU A 287 -3.76 -19.14 -18.93
C GLU A 287 -2.49 -18.55 -19.55
N LEU A 288 -2.23 -17.26 -19.31
CA LEU A 288 -1.02 -16.60 -19.80
C LEU A 288 0.26 -17.23 -19.19
N PHE A 289 0.24 -17.54 -17.90
CA PHE A 289 1.37 -18.16 -17.22
C PHE A 289 1.71 -19.55 -17.81
N GLU A 290 0.70 -20.34 -18.14
CA GLU A 290 0.90 -21.65 -18.77
C GLU A 290 1.59 -21.54 -20.13
N MET A 291 1.35 -20.45 -20.87
CA MET A 291 1.94 -20.17 -22.18
C MET A 291 3.39 -19.65 -22.13
N ILE A 292 3.92 -19.24 -20.97
CA ILE A 292 5.29 -18.74 -20.85
C ILE A 292 6.27 -19.91 -21.12
N PRO A 293 7.17 -19.78 -22.12
CA PRO A 293 8.09 -20.87 -22.46
C PRO A 293 9.06 -21.18 -21.34
N ASP A 294 9.79 -20.15 -20.85
CA ASP A 294 10.78 -20.26 -19.79
C ASP A 294 10.31 -19.43 -18.58
N LYS A 295 9.85 -20.14 -17.54
CA LYS A 295 9.32 -19.50 -16.33
C LYS A 295 10.46 -19.21 -15.36
N ASP A 296 10.68 -17.92 -15.07
CA ASP A 296 11.65 -17.46 -14.09
C ASP A 296 11.03 -17.28 -12.70
N ILE A 297 11.84 -16.95 -11.70
CA ILE A 297 11.38 -16.68 -10.32
C ILE A 297 10.33 -15.56 -10.29
N VAL A 298 10.46 -14.56 -11.17
CA VAL A 298 9.51 -13.43 -11.25
C VAL A 298 8.16 -13.88 -11.79
N SER A 299 8.14 -14.76 -12.81
CA SER A 299 6.90 -15.32 -13.36
C SER A 299 6.11 -16.08 -12.28
N TRP A 300 6.80 -16.95 -11.53
CA TRP A 300 6.20 -17.70 -10.43
C TRP A 300 5.72 -16.77 -9.30
N GLY A 301 6.55 -15.83 -8.87
CA GLY A 301 6.16 -14.83 -7.86
C GLY A 301 4.94 -14.02 -8.27
N THR A 302 4.88 -13.59 -9.54
CA THR A 302 3.76 -12.78 -10.05
C THR A 302 2.44 -13.53 -10.09
N ILE A 303 2.42 -14.82 -10.47
CA ILE A 303 1.17 -15.59 -10.45
C ILE A 303 0.73 -15.91 -9.02
N ILE A 304 1.68 -16.18 -8.12
CA ILE A 304 1.39 -16.39 -6.69
C ILE A 304 0.78 -15.12 -6.08
N ASP A 305 1.40 -13.94 -6.28
CA ASP A 305 0.85 -12.64 -5.85
C ASP A 305 -0.56 -12.40 -6.44
N GLY A 306 -0.76 -12.75 -7.71
CA GLY A 306 -2.07 -12.67 -8.36
C GLY A 306 -3.15 -13.47 -7.62
N TYR A 307 -2.89 -14.70 -7.23
CA TYR A 307 -3.82 -15.50 -6.44
C TYR A 307 -4.00 -14.96 -5.01
N VAL A 308 -2.91 -14.48 -4.39
CA VAL A 308 -2.95 -13.87 -3.05
C VAL A 308 -3.84 -12.62 -3.02
N ARG A 309 -3.81 -11.79 -4.07
CA ARG A 309 -4.63 -10.57 -4.19
C ARG A 309 -6.13 -10.85 -4.31
N VAL A 310 -6.50 -11.95 -4.95
CA VAL A 310 -7.90 -12.36 -5.10
C VAL A 310 -8.35 -13.34 -4.00
N GLU A 311 -7.56 -13.43 -2.91
CA GLU A 311 -7.83 -14.25 -1.72
C GLU A 311 -7.97 -15.77 -1.99
N ARG A 312 -7.35 -16.24 -3.08
CA ARG A 312 -7.34 -17.66 -3.46
C ARG A 312 -6.08 -18.36 -2.93
N LEU A 313 -5.97 -18.47 -1.60
CA LEU A 313 -4.80 -19.00 -0.91
C LEU A 313 -4.44 -20.42 -1.34
N ARG A 314 -5.43 -21.31 -1.56
CA ARG A 314 -5.17 -22.71 -1.93
C ARG A 314 -4.41 -22.81 -3.26
N GLU A 315 -4.82 -22.02 -4.24
CA GLU A 315 -4.18 -21.96 -5.55
C GLU A 315 -2.79 -21.30 -5.47
N ALA A 316 -2.63 -20.27 -4.66
CA ALA A 316 -1.32 -19.67 -4.42
C ALA A 316 -0.33 -20.67 -3.85
N LEU A 317 -0.73 -21.46 -2.85
CA LEU A 317 0.09 -22.52 -2.26
C LEU A 317 0.37 -23.68 -3.24
N MET A 318 -0.59 -24.02 -4.11
CA MET A 318 -0.38 -25.01 -5.17
C MET A 318 0.69 -24.54 -6.15
N MET A 319 0.62 -23.29 -6.61
CA MET A 319 1.62 -22.71 -7.51
C MET A 319 3.00 -22.65 -6.84
N TYR A 320 3.06 -22.32 -5.56
CA TYR A 320 4.30 -22.35 -4.78
C TYR A 320 4.91 -23.76 -4.72
N ARG A 321 4.11 -24.79 -4.47
CA ARG A 321 4.57 -26.20 -4.46
C ARG A 321 5.10 -26.63 -5.84
N LEU A 322 4.42 -26.22 -6.90
CA LEU A 322 4.87 -26.46 -8.28
C LEU A 322 6.21 -25.77 -8.56
N MET A 323 6.35 -24.50 -8.16
CA MET A 323 7.61 -23.76 -8.27
C MET A 323 8.77 -24.51 -7.61
N VAL A 324 8.58 -24.95 -6.38
CA VAL A 324 9.62 -25.71 -5.64
C VAL A 324 9.93 -27.04 -6.32
N SER A 325 8.93 -27.72 -6.90
CA SER A 325 9.12 -28.97 -7.63
C SER A 325 9.94 -28.82 -8.91
N THR A 326 10.01 -27.61 -9.50
CA THR A 326 10.89 -27.30 -10.64
C THR A 326 12.34 -27.02 -10.24
N GLY A 327 12.65 -27.06 -8.94
CA GLY A 327 13.99 -26.77 -8.41
C GLY A 327 14.26 -25.28 -8.19
N LEU A 328 13.27 -24.40 -8.40
CA LEU A 328 13.39 -22.97 -8.14
C LEU A 328 13.05 -22.67 -6.68
N GLY A 329 13.95 -21.98 -5.98
CA GLY A 329 13.69 -21.46 -4.63
C GLY A 329 12.78 -20.20 -4.67
N PRO A 330 11.97 -19.97 -3.61
CA PRO A 330 11.19 -18.75 -3.50
C PRO A 330 12.08 -17.53 -3.29
N SER A 331 11.55 -16.34 -3.66
CA SER A 331 12.12 -15.07 -3.21
C SER A 331 11.58 -14.69 -1.83
N ASP A 332 12.24 -13.76 -1.15
CA ASP A 332 11.78 -13.14 0.08
C ASP A 332 10.38 -12.51 -0.09
N VAL A 333 10.15 -11.80 -1.20
CA VAL A 333 8.84 -11.19 -1.55
C VAL A 333 7.75 -12.27 -1.64
N THR A 334 8.02 -13.38 -2.33
CA THR A 334 7.04 -14.47 -2.45
C THR A 334 6.69 -15.07 -1.09
N MET A 335 7.67 -15.18 -0.19
CA MET A 335 7.44 -15.67 1.18
C MET A 335 6.60 -14.68 1.99
N ILE A 336 6.88 -13.37 1.89
CA ILE A 336 6.09 -12.30 2.52
C ILE A 336 4.63 -12.38 2.07
N ASP A 337 4.39 -12.48 0.76
CA ASP A 337 3.03 -12.54 0.20
C ASP A 337 2.24 -13.76 0.70
N LEU A 338 2.86 -14.93 0.66
CA LEU A 338 2.23 -16.18 1.11
C LEU A 338 1.95 -16.20 2.62
N ILE A 339 2.91 -15.77 3.45
CA ILE A 339 2.75 -15.73 4.90
C ILE A 339 1.69 -14.69 5.28
N SER A 340 1.69 -13.52 4.62
CA SER A 340 0.65 -12.50 4.81
C SER A 340 -0.73 -13.02 4.44
N ALA A 341 -0.83 -13.78 3.33
CA ALA A 341 -2.09 -14.41 2.91
C ALA A 341 -2.57 -15.46 3.91
N CYS A 342 -1.66 -16.28 4.47
CA CYS A 342 -1.99 -17.22 5.53
C CYS A 342 -2.53 -16.50 6.79
N GLY A 343 -1.95 -15.35 7.14
CA GLY A 343 -2.42 -14.52 8.26
C GLY A 343 -3.83 -13.96 8.03
N ARG A 344 -4.14 -13.49 6.81
CA ARG A 344 -5.48 -13.03 6.45
C ARG A 344 -6.52 -14.16 6.47
N ALA A 345 -6.14 -15.33 5.96
CA ALA A 345 -7.00 -16.51 5.91
C ALA A 345 -7.05 -17.31 7.23
N MET A 346 -6.30 -16.90 8.27
CA MET A 346 -6.13 -17.61 9.53
C MET A 346 -5.64 -19.08 9.34
N ALA A 347 -4.89 -19.35 8.28
CA ALA A 347 -4.38 -20.65 7.89
C ALA A 347 -3.09 -20.97 8.67
N ILE A 348 -3.25 -21.40 9.95
CA ILE A 348 -2.13 -21.55 10.88
C ILE A 348 -1.15 -22.65 10.45
N VAL A 349 -1.64 -23.78 9.94
CA VAL A 349 -0.81 -24.95 9.60
C VAL A 349 0.08 -24.65 8.40
N GLU A 350 -0.48 -24.05 7.36
CA GLU A 350 0.23 -23.65 6.15
C GLU A 350 1.26 -22.58 6.44
N GLY A 351 0.90 -21.58 7.24
CA GLY A 351 1.81 -20.52 7.64
C GLY A 351 2.98 -21.00 8.50
N GLN A 352 2.77 -22.00 9.38
CA GLN A 352 3.86 -22.64 10.12
C GLN A 352 4.80 -23.41 9.22
N GLN A 353 4.29 -24.10 8.19
CA GLN A 353 5.12 -24.78 7.19
C GLN A 353 6.00 -23.76 6.42
N LEU A 354 5.41 -22.63 6.02
CA LEU A 354 6.16 -21.57 5.36
C LEU A 354 7.20 -20.93 6.30
N HIS A 355 6.89 -20.74 7.59
CA HIS A 355 7.86 -20.27 8.57
C HIS A 355 9.05 -21.23 8.69
N CYS A 356 8.82 -22.53 8.68
CA CYS A 356 9.91 -23.53 8.65
C CYS A 356 10.79 -23.39 7.40
N VAL A 357 10.22 -23.00 6.25
CA VAL A 357 11.00 -22.72 5.03
C VAL A 357 11.81 -21.44 5.20
N VAL A 358 11.24 -20.39 5.76
CA VAL A 358 11.95 -19.11 6.05
C VAL A 358 13.22 -19.39 6.87
N VAL A 359 13.10 -20.16 7.95
CA VAL A 359 14.24 -20.52 8.80
C VAL A 359 15.29 -21.36 8.04
N LYS A 360 14.83 -22.31 7.21
CA LYS A 360 15.75 -23.17 6.42
C LYS A 360 16.51 -22.40 5.34
N THR A 361 15.90 -21.37 4.77
CA THR A 361 16.50 -20.55 3.72
C THR A 361 17.23 -19.32 4.26
N SER A 362 17.27 -19.17 5.58
CA SER A 362 17.86 -17.99 6.28
C SER A 362 17.24 -16.66 5.86
N PHE A 363 15.96 -16.66 5.45
CA PHE A 363 15.21 -15.44 5.19
C PHE A 363 14.77 -14.73 6.48
N ASP A 364 14.88 -15.39 7.61
CA ASP A 364 14.64 -14.84 8.94
C ASP A 364 15.61 -13.71 9.32
N CYS A 365 16.73 -13.57 8.61
CA CYS A 365 17.62 -12.42 8.75
C CYS A 365 17.10 -11.13 8.07
N TYR A 366 16.04 -11.20 7.25
CA TYR A 366 15.42 -10.03 6.64
C TYR A 366 14.32 -9.47 7.53
N ASP A 367 14.43 -8.21 7.90
CA ASP A 367 13.49 -7.50 8.80
C ASP A 367 12.04 -7.59 8.34
N SER A 368 11.81 -7.43 7.03
CA SER A 368 10.48 -7.49 6.44
C SER A 368 9.84 -8.87 6.56
N VAL A 369 10.63 -9.94 6.44
CA VAL A 369 10.16 -11.32 6.60
C VAL A 369 9.84 -11.60 8.06
N GLN A 370 10.72 -11.21 8.98
CA GLN A 370 10.52 -11.37 10.42
C GLN A 370 9.25 -10.64 10.89
N ALA A 371 9.09 -9.37 10.51
CA ALA A 371 7.89 -8.59 10.82
C ALA A 371 6.62 -9.26 10.27
N THR A 372 6.69 -9.85 9.07
CA THR A 372 5.56 -10.55 8.45
C THR A 372 5.20 -11.82 9.21
N VAL A 373 6.19 -12.59 9.68
CA VAL A 373 5.95 -13.81 10.48
C VAL A 373 5.34 -13.44 11.84
N ILE A 374 5.82 -12.37 12.50
CA ILE A 374 5.24 -11.85 13.75
C ILE A 374 3.78 -11.43 13.51
N HIS A 375 3.52 -10.69 12.43
CA HIS A 375 2.17 -10.29 12.06
C HIS A 375 1.25 -11.50 11.79
N PHE A 376 1.75 -12.52 11.10
CA PHE A 376 1.03 -13.77 10.83
C PHE A 376 0.59 -14.46 12.12
N TYR A 377 1.51 -14.73 13.07
CA TYR A 377 1.16 -15.37 14.34
C TYR A 377 0.18 -14.52 15.14
N SER A 378 0.38 -13.21 15.14
CA SER A 378 -0.53 -12.26 15.82
C SER A 378 -1.93 -12.27 15.20
N ALA A 379 -2.04 -12.36 13.87
CA ALA A 379 -3.31 -12.44 13.15
C ALA A 379 -4.06 -13.73 13.46
N CYS A 380 -3.34 -14.86 13.60
CA CYS A 380 -3.90 -16.15 13.97
C CYS A 380 -4.17 -16.31 15.50
N GLY A 381 -4.06 -15.24 16.29
CA GLY A 381 -4.28 -15.28 17.74
C GLY A 381 -3.16 -15.95 18.56
N ARG A 382 -2.04 -16.28 17.91
CA ARG A 382 -0.87 -16.93 18.51
C ARG A 382 0.14 -15.88 19.01
N ILE A 383 -0.32 -15.00 19.89
CA ILE A 383 0.49 -13.85 20.33
C ILE A 383 1.74 -14.25 21.11
N ASN A 384 1.71 -15.38 21.82
CA ASN A 384 2.87 -15.85 22.59
C ASN A 384 4.02 -16.26 21.67
N GLU A 385 3.71 -16.94 20.56
CA GLU A 385 4.68 -17.31 19.53
C GLU A 385 5.26 -16.06 18.84
N ALA A 386 4.43 -15.04 18.63
CA ALA A 386 4.89 -13.75 18.11
C ALA A 386 5.86 -13.03 19.07
N CYS A 387 5.62 -13.08 20.38
CA CYS A 387 6.53 -12.54 21.41
C CYS A 387 7.88 -13.27 21.40
N LEU A 388 7.83 -14.61 21.37
CA LEU A 388 9.06 -15.42 21.34
C LEU A 388 9.94 -15.10 20.11
N LEU A 389 9.31 -14.82 18.96
CA LEU A 389 10.06 -14.44 17.75
C LEU A 389 10.78 -13.09 17.90
N LEU A 390 10.22 -12.15 18.64
CA LEU A 390 10.89 -10.89 18.94
C LEU A 390 12.02 -11.07 19.97
N GLU A 391 11.79 -11.87 21.03
CA GLU A 391 12.78 -12.13 22.09
C GLU A 391 14.02 -12.89 21.57
N PHE A 392 13.82 -13.80 20.61
CA PHE A 392 14.89 -14.63 20.04
C PHE A 392 15.38 -14.14 18.67
N GLY A 393 14.78 -13.09 18.12
CA GLY A 393 15.23 -12.45 16.89
C GLY A 393 16.62 -11.86 17.03
N ILE A 394 17.37 -11.87 15.93
CA ILE A 394 18.78 -11.44 15.92
C ILE A 394 18.91 -9.92 16.08
N ASN A 395 17.83 -9.16 15.79
CA ASN A 395 17.86 -7.71 15.73
C ASN A 395 16.58 -7.08 16.30
N ASP A 396 16.73 -6.04 17.11
CA ASP A 396 15.65 -5.18 17.64
C ASP A 396 15.12 -4.21 16.55
N HIS A 397 14.59 -4.76 15.46
CA HIS A 397 14.10 -3.90 14.37
C HIS A 397 12.74 -3.28 14.69
N VAL A 398 12.63 -1.98 14.44
CA VAL A 398 11.41 -1.18 14.62
C VAL A 398 10.20 -1.83 13.90
N ALA A 399 10.42 -2.40 12.70
CA ALA A 399 9.35 -3.05 11.94
C ALA A 399 8.75 -4.28 12.65
N SER A 400 9.59 -5.12 13.27
CA SER A 400 9.18 -6.29 14.04
C SER A 400 8.43 -5.91 15.32
N GLN A 401 8.92 -4.88 16.02
CA GLN A 401 8.26 -4.32 17.20
C GLN A 401 6.89 -3.71 16.82
N ASN A 402 6.81 -2.95 15.73
CA ASN A 402 5.55 -2.41 15.21
C ASN A 402 4.54 -3.52 14.85
N ALA A 403 5.00 -4.61 14.23
CA ALA A 403 4.14 -5.75 13.92
C ALA A 403 3.58 -6.41 15.18
N LEU A 404 4.38 -6.50 16.25
CA LEU A 404 3.92 -7.06 17.53
C LEU A 404 2.97 -6.10 18.27
N ILE A 405 3.23 -4.78 18.25
CA ILE A 405 2.31 -3.76 18.78
C ILE A 405 0.95 -3.88 18.09
N ALA A 406 0.92 -3.92 16.76
CA ALA A 406 -0.33 -4.14 16.01
C ALA A 406 -1.00 -5.47 16.36
N GLY A 407 -0.20 -6.51 16.62
CA GLY A 407 -0.65 -7.81 17.11
C GLY A 407 -1.33 -7.73 18.46
N PHE A 408 -0.74 -7.06 19.44
CA PHE A 408 -1.34 -6.86 20.77
C PHE A 408 -2.66 -6.08 20.67
N ILE A 409 -2.71 -5.01 19.87
CA ILE A 409 -3.93 -4.21 19.68
C ILE A 409 -5.04 -5.08 19.08
N ARG A 410 -4.76 -5.84 18.02
CA ARG A 410 -5.72 -6.76 17.39
C ARG A 410 -6.28 -7.80 18.38
N ASN A 411 -5.43 -8.28 19.29
CA ASN A 411 -5.82 -9.24 20.33
C ASN A 411 -6.36 -8.58 21.61
N ARG A 412 -6.76 -7.30 21.55
CA ARG A 412 -7.33 -6.50 22.68
C ARG A 412 -6.42 -6.40 23.91
N LYS A 413 -5.11 -6.47 23.72
CA LYS A 413 -4.09 -6.36 24.79
C LYS A 413 -3.36 -5.01 24.68
N ILE A 414 -4.11 -3.90 24.73
CA ILE A 414 -3.56 -2.56 24.47
C ILE A 414 -2.51 -2.14 25.51
N ASP A 415 -2.63 -2.60 26.76
CA ASP A 415 -1.66 -2.28 27.81
C ASP A 415 -0.27 -2.86 27.49
N ARG A 416 -0.24 -4.12 27.00
CA ARG A 416 1.00 -4.75 26.53
C ARG A 416 1.59 -4.04 25.30
N ALA A 417 0.73 -3.58 24.39
CA ALA A 417 1.17 -2.76 23.26
C ALA A 417 1.83 -1.46 23.76
N ARG A 418 1.26 -0.84 24.81
CA ARG A 418 1.81 0.39 25.40
C ARG A 418 3.14 0.16 26.12
N GLU A 419 3.28 -0.94 26.85
CA GLU A 419 4.53 -1.36 27.51
C GLU A 419 5.63 -1.47 26.45
N LEU A 420 5.42 -2.29 25.40
CA LEU A 420 6.39 -2.47 24.32
C LEU A 420 6.72 -1.15 23.61
N PHE A 421 5.71 -0.32 23.29
CA PHE A 421 5.92 0.98 22.69
C PHE A 421 6.81 1.89 23.55
N ASN A 422 6.66 1.85 24.88
CA ASN A 422 7.47 2.65 25.79
C ASN A 422 8.92 2.14 25.92
N GLU A 423 9.13 0.82 25.74
CA GLU A 423 10.47 0.19 25.77
C GLU A 423 11.26 0.38 24.47
N MET A 424 10.59 0.70 23.36
CA MET A 424 11.27 0.92 22.07
C MET A 424 12.32 2.04 22.17
N PRO A 425 13.59 1.79 21.78
CA PRO A 425 14.63 2.82 21.77
C PRO A 425 14.37 3.90 20.71
N GLU A 426 13.91 3.47 19.53
CA GLU A 426 13.55 4.35 18.42
C GLU A 426 12.10 4.11 18.02
N ARG A 427 11.35 5.18 17.80
CA ARG A 427 9.94 5.15 17.38
C ARG A 427 9.79 5.91 16.09
N ASP A 428 9.35 5.22 15.05
CA ASP A 428 9.06 5.82 13.75
C ASP A 428 7.59 6.28 13.65
N VAL A 429 7.24 6.88 12.54
CA VAL A 429 5.86 7.32 12.27
C VAL A 429 4.85 6.18 12.38
N PHE A 430 5.26 4.95 12.00
CA PHE A 430 4.38 3.78 12.06
C PHE A 430 4.10 3.35 13.49
N SER A 431 5.11 3.39 14.38
CA SER A 431 4.95 3.07 15.82
C SER A 431 3.89 3.97 16.45
N TRP A 432 4.03 5.29 16.25
CA TRP A 432 3.07 6.27 16.77
C TRP A 432 1.68 6.10 16.16
N SER A 433 1.59 5.97 14.81
CA SER A 433 0.32 5.80 14.11
C SER A 433 -0.43 4.55 14.55
N THR A 434 0.30 3.44 14.76
CA THR A 434 -0.27 2.17 15.23
C THR A 434 -0.87 2.31 16.62
N MET A 435 -0.16 2.97 17.55
CA MET A 435 -0.67 3.21 18.90
C MET A 435 -1.85 4.16 18.93
N ILE A 436 -1.80 5.28 18.19
CA ILE A 436 -2.91 6.25 18.07
C ILE A 436 -4.15 5.55 17.51
N SER A 437 -3.99 4.79 16.43
CA SER A 437 -5.08 4.00 15.83
C SER A 437 -5.64 2.95 16.81
N GLY A 438 -4.75 2.28 17.54
CA GLY A 438 -5.12 1.26 18.53
C GLY A 438 -5.98 1.83 19.65
N TYR A 439 -5.61 2.96 20.22
CA TYR A 439 -6.41 3.62 21.26
C TYR A 439 -7.74 4.16 20.73
N THR A 440 -7.74 4.68 19.50
CA THR A 440 -8.99 5.10 18.85
C THR A 440 -9.96 3.94 18.63
N GLN A 441 -9.45 2.75 18.24
CA GLN A 441 -10.26 1.54 18.03
C GLN A 441 -10.69 0.89 19.36
N SER A 442 -9.95 1.10 20.44
CA SER A 442 -10.24 0.57 21.77
C SER A 442 -11.14 1.48 22.61
N ASP A 443 -11.81 2.44 21.96
CA ASP A 443 -12.73 3.42 22.59
C ASP A 443 -12.06 4.27 23.69
N GLN A 444 -10.79 4.59 23.50
CA GLN A 444 -9.99 5.45 24.37
C GLN A 444 -9.42 6.66 23.61
N PRO A 445 -10.29 7.50 23.01
CA PRO A 445 -9.88 8.58 22.11
C PRO A 445 -9.07 9.69 22.80
N SER A 446 -9.25 9.90 24.10
CA SER A 446 -8.48 10.91 24.87
C SER A 446 -6.98 10.55 24.90
N ILE A 447 -6.64 9.27 25.12
CA ILE A 447 -5.25 8.80 25.13
C ILE A 447 -4.65 8.87 23.71
N ALA A 448 -5.47 8.60 22.69
CA ALA A 448 -5.03 8.74 21.30
C ALA A 448 -4.59 10.17 20.97
N LEU A 449 -5.34 11.18 21.45
CA LEU A 449 -4.98 12.60 21.25
C LEU A 449 -3.74 13.00 22.06
N GLU A 450 -3.61 12.53 23.30
CA GLU A 450 -2.40 12.76 24.10
C GLU A 450 -1.16 12.23 23.37
N LEU A 451 -1.24 11.02 22.82
CA LEU A 451 -0.15 10.43 22.03
C LEU A 451 0.16 11.24 20.77
N PHE A 452 -0.86 11.75 20.11
CA PHE A 452 -0.67 12.61 18.93
C PHE A 452 0.06 13.89 19.29
N HIS A 453 -0.33 14.61 20.34
CA HIS A 453 0.38 15.80 20.80
C HIS A 453 1.83 15.48 21.19
N ARG A 454 2.06 14.35 21.81
CA ARG A 454 3.41 13.89 22.16
C ARG A 454 4.24 13.55 20.92
N MET A 455 3.66 12.91 19.89
CA MET A 455 4.31 12.66 18.60
C MET A 455 4.79 13.97 17.96
N VAL A 456 3.91 14.98 17.92
CA VAL A 456 4.22 16.29 17.35
C VAL A 456 5.32 17.00 18.18
N SER A 457 5.25 16.93 19.52
CA SER A 457 6.24 17.53 20.40
C SER A 457 7.64 16.89 20.28
N CYS A 458 7.70 15.61 19.89
CA CYS A 458 8.95 14.91 19.56
C CYS A 458 9.49 15.26 18.15
N GLY A 459 8.84 16.15 17.41
CA GLY A 459 9.27 16.55 16.06
C GLY A 459 8.97 15.51 14.98
N ILE A 460 8.21 14.45 15.27
CA ILE A 460 7.84 13.42 14.31
C ILE A 460 6.61 13.90 13.54
N ARG A 461 6.73 14.02 12.21
CA ARG A 461 5.63 14.47 11.35
C ARG A 461 4.59 13.37 11.16
N PRO A 462 3.32 13.60 11.53
CA PRO A 462 2.22 12.68 11.25
C PRO A 462 2.03 12.49 9.75
N ASN A 463 1.67 11.27 9.36
CA ASN A 463 1.24 10.96 8.00
C ASN A 463 -0.29 11.00 7.88
N GLU A 464 -0.82 10.77 6.67
CA GLU A 464 -2.25 10.72 6.39
C GLU A 464 -3.00 9.72 7.28
N VAL A 465 -2.43 8.53 7.49
CA VAL A 465 -3.04 7.46 8.31
C VAL A 465 -3.16 7.88 9.78
N THR A 466 -2.11 8.55 10.30
CA THR A 466 -2.15 9.13 11.65
C THR A 466 -3.28 10.14 11.77
N MET A 467 -3.39 11.06 10.81
CA MET A 467 -4.40 12.12 10.84
C MET A 467 -5.82 11.57 10.72
N VAL A 468 -6.06 10.53 9.92
CA VAL A 468 -7.36 9.82 9.86
C VAL A 468 -7.76 9.28 11.23
N SER A 469 -6.81 8.67 11.97
CA SER A 469 -7.07 8.15 13.32
C SER A 469 -7.31 9.29 14.33
N VAL A 470 -6.57 10.38 14.23
CA VAL A 470 -6.74 11.59 15.07
C VAL A 470 -8.11 12.22 14.85
N PHE A 471 -8.54 12.44 13.60
CA PHE A 471 -9.87 12.96 13.32
C PHE A 471 -10.99 12.05 13.79
N SER A 472 -10.77 10.72 13.72
CA SER A 472 -11.72 9.75 14.27
C SER A 472 -11.83 9.83 15.79
N ALA A 473 -10.70 10.02 16.49
CA ALA A 473 -10.68 10.24 17.93
C ALA A 473 -11.37 11.55 18.34
N ILE A 474 -11.09 12.65 17.64
CA ILE A 474 -11.75 13.95 17.87
C ILE A 474 -13.26 13.85 17.63
N ALA A 475 -13.66 13.14 16.56
CA ALA A 475 -15.08 12.91 16.25
C ALA A 475 -15.81 12.11 17.33
N ALA A 476 -15.09 11.18 18.01
CA ALA A 476 -15.64 10.43 19.13
C ALA A 476 -15.78 11.28 20.41
N LEU A 477 -14.86 12.21 20.63
CA LEU A 477 -14.91 13.14 21.78
C LEU A 477 -15.85 14.35 21.55
N GLY A 478 -16.13 14.69 20.29
CA GLY A 478 -16.94 15.86 19.97
C GLY A 478 -16.24 17.22 20.18
N THR A 479 -14.89 17.24 20.29
CA THR A 479 -14.10 18.45 20.62
C THR A 479 -13.81 19.29 19.38
N LEU A 480 -14.69 20.22 19.04
CA LEU A 480 -14.57 21.04 17.81
C LEU A 480 -13.29 21.91 17.77
N LYS A 481 -12.80 22.39 18.92
CA LYS A 481 -11.58 23.21 19.01
C LYS A 481 -10.36 22.41 18.54
N GLU A 482 -10.21 21.19 19.05
CA GLU A 482 -9.15 20.25 18.63
C GLU A 482 -9.27 19.91 17.15
N GLY A 483 -10.50 19.74 16.66
CA GLY A 483 -10.78 19.45 15.26
C GLY A 483 -10.33 20.57 14.31
N ARG A 484 -10.58 21.82 14.67
CA ARG A 484 -10.09 22.97 13.89
C ARG A 484 -8.57 23.04 13.88
N TRP A 485 -7.96 22.92 15.04
CA TRP A 485 -6.50 22.93 15.17
C TRP A 485 -5.85 21.78 14.34
N ALA A 486 -6.39 20.58 14.43
CA ALA A 486 -5.88 19.46 13.65
C ALA A 486 -6.05 19.65 12.13
N HIS A 487 -7.15 20.28 11.69
CA HIS A 487 -7.37 20.60 10.28
C HIS A 487 -6.39 21.67 9.78
N GLU A 488 -6.16 22.74 10.56
CA GLU A 488 -5.14 23.74 10.27
C GLU A 488 -3.73 23.13 10.22
N TYR A 489 -3.45 22.19 11.11
CA TYR A 489 -2.18 21.47 11.13
C TYR A 489 -1.93 20.68 9.82
N VAL A 490 -2.96 20.00 9.28
CA VAL A 490 -2.88 19.31 7.99
C VAL A 490 -2.53 20.30 6.87
N HIS A 491 -3.18 21.45 6.86
CA HIS A 491 -2.97 22.50 5.84
C HIS A 491 -1.56 23.10 5.95
N PHE A 492 -1.13 23.48 7.16
CA PHE A 492 0.16 24.12 7.41
C PHE A 492 1.34 23.20 7.05
N ASN A 493 1.22 21.91 7.35
CA ASN A 493 2.26 20.91 7.05
C ASN A 493 2.16 20.32 5.63
N SER A 494 1.24 20.83 4.81
CA SER A 494 1.03 20.35 3.42
C SER A 494 0.84 18.84 3.33
N ILE A 495 0.09 18.25 4.29
CA ILE A 495 -0.23 16.81 4.25
C ILE A 495 -1.23 16.59 3.09
N PRO A 496 -0.96 15.66 2.15
CA PRO A 496 -1.80 15.45 0.99
C PRO A 496 -3.24 15.07 1.37
N LEU A 497 -4.22 15.83 0.86
CA LEU A 497 -5.64 15.55 1.08
C LEU A 497 -6.10 14.46 0.08
N ASN A 498 -6.00 13.21 0.49
CA ASN A 498 -6.65 12.11 -0.23
C ASN A 498 -8.13 11.98 0.19
N ASP A 499 -8.89 11.14 -0.53
CA ASP A 499 -10.32 10.94 -0.28
C ASP A 499 -10.61 10.44 1.14
N ASN A 500 -9.75 9.58 1.72
CA ASN A 500 -9.94 9.04 3.07
C ASN A 500 -9.73 10.10 4.15
N LEU A 501 -8.67 10.91 4.02
CA LEU A 501 -8.39 11.99 4.96
C LEU A 501 -9.49 13.06 4.88
N SER A 502 -9.90 13.42 3.67
CA SER A 502 -11.01 14.36 3.45
C SER A 502 -12.32 13.85 4.05
N ALA A 503 -12.64 12.58 3.87
CA ALA A 503 -13.81 11.96 4.48
C ALA A 503 -13.73 11.99 6.02
N SER A 504 -12.56 11.75 6.62
CA SER A 504 -12.40 11.81 8.08
C SER A 504 -12.54 13.22 8.63
N ILE A 505 -12.07 14.26 7.92
CA ILE A 505 -12.27 15.67 8.28
C ILE A 505 -13.76 16.04 8.22
N ILE A 506 -14.47 15.66 7.14
CA ILE A 506 -15.91 15.89 6.99
C ILE A 506 -16.67 15.20 8.13
N ASN A 507 -16.34 13.93 8.43
CA ASN A 507 -16.98 13.18 9.52
C ASN A 507 -16.74 13.83 10.88
N MET A 508 -15.52 14.30 11.13
CA MET A 508 -15.17 14.99 12.38
C MET A 508 -16.03 16.25 12.55
N TYR A 509 -16.09 17.13 11.53
CA TYR A 509 -16.91 18.34 11.62
C TYR A 509 -18.41 18.03 11.77
N ALA A 510 -18.92 17.02 11.04
CA ALA A 510 -20.30 16.58 11.18
C ALA A 510 -20.59 16.10 12.61
N LYS A 511 -19.75 15.20 13.17
CA LYS A 511 -19.94 14.69 14.53
C LYS A 511 -19.74 15.74 15.63
N CYS A 512 -18.88 16.73 15.40
CA CYS A 512 -18.72 17.89 16.31
C CYS A 512 -19.81 18.95 16.15
N GLY A 513 -20.88 18.70 15.38
CA GLY A 513 -22.01 19.60 15.22
C GLY A 513 -21.81 20.75 14.23
N SER A 514 -20.67 20.84 13.54
CA SER A 514 -20.36 21.91 12.59
C SER A 514 -20.61 21.48 11.14
N ILE A 515 -21.86 21.19 10.80
CA ILE A 515 -22.24 20.65 9.49
C ILE A 515 -21.94 21.63 8.32
N ASN A 516 -22.02 22.95 8.57
CA ASN A 516 -21.69 23.95 7.55
C ASN A 516 -20.21 23.87 7.15
N THR A 517 -19.29 23.77 8.12
CA THR A 517 -17.86 23.61 7.83
C THR A 517 -17.58 22.27 7.13
N ALA A 518 -18.30 21.21 7.50
CA ALA A 518 -18.21 19.91 6.79
C ALA A 518 -18.60 20.06 5.31
N LEU A 519 -19.64 20.85 5.01
CA LEU A 519 -20.05 21.17 3.64
C LEU A 519 -19.01 22.00 2.88
N GLU A 520 -18.42 23.01 3.52
CA GLU A 520 -17.35 23.82 2.92
C GLU A 520 -16.17 22.94 2.50
N VAL A 521 -15.69 22.07 3.39
CA VAL A 521 -14.62 21.11 3.09
C VAL A 521 -15.02 20.19 1.94
N PHE A 522 -16.26 19.66 1.96
CA PHE A 522 -16.75 18.81 0.88
C PHE A 522 -16.75 19.52 -0.47
N TYR A 523 -17.25 20.76 -0.56
CA TYR A 523 -17.28 21.51 -1.82
C TYR A 523 -15.90 21.82 -2.38
N GLN A 524 -14.89 22.02 -1.53
CA GLN A 524 -13.50 22.21 -1.97
C GLN A 524 -12.91 20.98 -2.67
N ILE A 525 -13.34 19.78 -2.27
CA ILE A 525 -12.79 18.50 -2.79
C ILE A 525 -13.72 17.80 -3.79
N ARG A 526 -15.00 18.21 -3.88
CA ARG A 526 -16.06 17.55 -4.64
C ARG A 526 -15.66 17.15 -6.06
N ASP A 527 -14.99 18.07 -6.77
CA ASP A 527 -14.61 17.87 -8.17
C ASP A 527 -13.33 17.05 -8.35
N LYS A 528 -12.58 16.86 -7.28
CA LYS A 528 -11.33 16.07 -7.24
C LYS A 528 -11.54 14.69 -6.65
N ALA A 529 -12.62 14.46 -5.92
CA ALA A 529 -12.90 13.20 -5.25
C ALA A 529 -13.07 12.07 -6.27
N SER A 530 -12.20 11.07 -6.17
CA SER A 530 -12.18 9.88 -7.05
C SER A 530 -13.01 8.72 -6.50
N THR A 531 -13.27 8.71 -5.20
CA THR A 531 -14.00 7.65 -4.50
C THR A 531 -15.31 8.14 -3.92
N VAL A 532 -16.18 7.20 -3.58
CA VAL A 532 -17.50 7.48 -2.97
C VAL A 532 -17.39 7.88 -1.49
N SER A 533 -16.22 7.73 -0.84
CA SER A 533 -16.09 7.89 0.62
C SER A 533 -16.44 9.31 1.13
N PRO A 534 -15.91 10.42 0.59
CA PRO A 534 -16.29 11.77 1.02
C PRO A 534 -17.78 12.08 0.79
N TRP A 535 -18.33 11.56 -0.31
CA TRP A 535 -19.75 11.71 -0.64
C TRP A 535 -20.64 11.02 0.39
N ASN A 536 -20.34 9.77 0.72
CA ASN A 536 -21.10 9.03 1.74
C ASN A 536 -21.07 9.75 3.09
N THR A 537 -19.90 10.27 3.45
CA THR A 537 -19.72 10.92 4.75
C THR A 537 -20.57 12.16 4.86
N ILE A 538 -20.60 13.02 3.84
CA ILE A 538 -21.43 14.24 3.88
C ILE A 538 -22.92 13.91 3.76
N ILE A 539 -23.33 12.92 2.93
CA ILE A 539 -24.72 12.47 2.82
C ILE A 539 -25.24 11.98 4.19
N CYS A 540 -24.45 11.12 4.86
CA CYS A 540 -24.79 10.62 6.20
C CYS A 540 -24.79 11.75 7.23
N GLY A 541 -23.80 12.66 7.22
CA GLY A 541 -23.71 13.79 8.12
C GLY A 541 -24.92 14.72 8.00
N LEU A 542 -25.32 15.09 6.79
CA LEU A 542 -26.51 15.90 6.54
C LEU A 542 -27.81 15.20 6.98
N ALA A 543 -27.91 13.89 6.72
CA ALA A 543 -29.06 13.12 7.14
C ALA A 543 -29.22 13.14 8.67
N THR A 544 -28.14 12.92 9.42
CA THR A 544 -28.18 12.91 10.89
C THR A 544 -28.47 14.29 11.49
N HIS A 545 -28.09 15.37 10.81
CA HIS A 545 -28.39 16.74 11.22
C HIS A 545 -29.76 17.27 10.71
N GLY A 546 -30.59 16.41 10.12
CA GLY A 546 -31.94 16.78 9.67
C GLY A 546 -31.99 17.56 8.33
N HIS A 547 -30.87 17.73 7.66
CA HIS A 547 -30.79 18.39 6.33
C HIS A 547 -31.08 17.40 5.20
N ALA A 548 -32.19 16.66 5.31
CA ALA A 548 -32.52 15.57 4.40
C ALA A 548 -32.61 16.00 2.93
N LYS A 549 -33.20 17.18 2.65
CA LYS A 549 -33.30 17.69 1.27
C LYS A 549 -31.94 17.85 0.62
N LEU A 550 -31.00 18.52 1.30
CA LEU A 550 -29.64 18.74 0.81
C LEU A 550 -28.87 17.43 0.67
N SER A 551 -29.07 16.47 1.60
CA SER A 551 -28.51 15.12 1.51
C SER A 551 -28.93 14.42 0.22
N LEU A 552 -30.22 14.48 -0.15
CA LEU A 552 -30.76 13.88 -1.38
C LEU A 552 -30.31 14.64 -2.65
N GLU A 553 -30.12 15.95 -2.59
CA GLU A 553 -29.55 16.75 -3.68
C GLU A 553 -28.10 16.32 -3.98
N ILE A 554 -27.26 16.18 -2.94
CA ILE A 554 -25.87 15.70 -3.06
C ILE A 554 -25.84 14.26 -3.59
N TYR A 555 -26.76 13.40 -3.16
CA TYR A 555 -26.88 12.05 -3.71
C TYR A 555 -27.22 12.06 -5.21
N SER A 556 -28.10 12.95 -5.65
CA SER A 556 -28.44 13.13 -7.06
C SER A 556 -27.24 13.63 -7.88
N ASP A 557 -26.41 14.51 -7.32
CA ASP A 557 -25.18 14.97 -7.95
C ASP A 557 -24.14 13.81 -8.07
N LEU A 558 -24.00 12.99 -7.02
CA LEU A 558 -23.16 11.80 -7.04
C LEU A 558 -23.54 10.82 -8.17
N GLN A 559 -24.83 10.59 -8.37
CA GLN A 559 -25.32 9.73 -9.46
C GLN A 559 -24.95 10.25 -10.85
N ARG A 560 -25.00 11.58 -11.06
CA ARG A 560 -24.61 12.21 -12.35
C ARG A 560 -23.12 12.05 -12.67
N ARG A 561 -22.27 11.87 -11.66
CA ARG A 561 -20.81 11.75 -11.82
C ARG A 561 -20.33 10.33 -12.13
N HIS A 562 -21.25 9.35 -12.26
CA HIS A 562 -20.92 7.96 -12.55
C HIS A 562 -19.95 7.29 -11.56
N ILE A 563 -19.83 7.81 -10.34
CA ILE A 563 -19.06 7.19 -9.27
C ILE A 563 -19.84 5.95 -8.79
N LYS A 564 -19.17 4.82 -8.64
CA LYS A 564 -19.79 3.56 -8.21
C LYS A 564 -20.33 3.68 -6.78
N LEU A 565 -21.65 3.56 -6.64
CA LEU A 565 -22.31 3.57 -5.34
C LEU A 565 -22.04 2.28 -4.56
N ASN A 566 -22.10 2.36 -3.23
CA ASN A 566 -21.95 1.20 -2.35
C ASN A 566 -23.06 1.16 -1.28
N ALA A 567 -23.07 0.11 -0.45
CA ALA A 567 -24.04 -0.07 0.62
C ALA A 567 -24.13 1.15 1.57
N ILE A 568 -23.01 1.76 1.92
CA ILE A 568 -22.97 2.92 2.83
C ILE A 568 -23.72 4.14 2.25
N THR A 569 -23.65 4.33 0.91
CA THR A 569 -24.40 5.40 0.24
C THR A 569 -25.90 5.27 0.53
N PHE A 570 -26.43 4.06 0.42
CA PHE A 570 -27.86 3.82 0.66
C PHE A 570 -28.26 3.92 2.13
N ILE A 571 -27.36 3.60 3.07
CA ILE A 571 -27.62 3.89 4.50
C ILE A 571 -27.87 5.39 4.70
N GLY A 572 -27.01 6.24 4.13
CA GLY A 572 -27.17 7.69 4.23
C GLY A 572 -28.47 8.20 3.60
N VAL A 573 -28.79 7.73 2.39
CA VAL A 573 -30.01 8.11 1.66
C VAL A 573 -31.28 7.64 2.39
N LEU A 574 -31.31 6.40 2.87
CA LEU A 574 -32.44 5.86 3.64
C LEU A 574 -32.60 6.59 4.99
N SER A 575 -31.48 6.92 5.66
CA SER A 575 -31.51 7.74 6.86
C SER A 575 -32.07 9.13 6.59
N ALA A 576 -31.70 9.77 5.47
CA ALA A 576 -32.28 11.07 5.08
C ALA A 576 -33.81 10.96 4.84
N CYS A 577 -34.25 9.89 4.15
CA CYS A 577 -35.69 9.63 3.97
C CYS A 577 -36.40 9.40 5.30
N CYS A 578 -35.75 8.70 6.24
CA CYS A 578 -36.28 8.44 7.57
C CYS A 578 -36.50 9.74 8.38
N HIS A 579 -35.52 10.64 8.39
CA HIS A 579 -35.62 11.93 9.09
C HIS A 579 -36.65 12.88 8.45
N ALA A 580 -36.87 12.76 7.13
CA ALA A 580 -37.85 13.57 6.39
C ALA A 580 -39.24 12.93 6.30
N GLY A 581 -39.44 11.71 6.79
CA GLY A 581 -40.72 10.99 6.67
C GLY A 581 -41.10 10.56 5.24
N LEU A 582 -40.13 10.48 4.32
CA LEU A 582 -40.35 10.25 2.89
C LEU A 582 -40.47 8.76 2.58
N VAL A 583 -41.56 8.11 3.04
CA VAL A 583 -41.77 6.64 2.92
C VAL A 583 -41.72 6.15 1.47
N GLY A 584 -42.40 6.84 0.54
CA GLY A 584 -42.43 6.44 -0.88
C GLY A 584 -41.04 6.45 -1.52
N LEU A 585 -40.26 7.49 -1.29
CA LEU A 585 -38.88 7.59 -1.79
C LEU A 585 -37.98 6.55 -1.13
N GLY A 586 -38.07 6.34 0.19
CA GLY A 586 -37.32 5.34 0.90
C GLY A 586 -37.51 3.94 0.34
N LYS A 587 -38.78 3.53 0.10
CA LYS A 587 -39.12 2.24 -0.57
C LYS A 587 -38.54 2.15 -1.98
N SER A 588 -38.59 3.24 -2.75
CA SER A 588 -38.04 3.26 -4.11
C SER A 588 -36.49 3.09 -4.07
N TYR A 589 -35.81 3.77 -3.21
CA TYR A 589 -34.35 3.65 -3.07
C TYR A 589 -33.95 2.25 -2.57
N PHE A 590 -34.64 1.71 -1.57
CA PHE A 590 -34.40 0.38 -1.05
C PHE A 590 -34.54 -0.70 -2.14
N THR A 591 -35.60 -0.63 -2.95
CA THR A 591 -35.81 -1.55 -4.07
C THR A 591 -34.72 -1.35 -5.14
N SER A 592 -34.32 -0.12 -5.41
CA SER A 592 -33.31 0.20 -6.42
C SER A 592 -31.90 -0.35 -6.08
N MET A 593 -31.60 -0.60 -4.80
CA MET A 593 -30.34 -1.19 -4.39
C MET A 593 -30.05 -2.49 -5.14
N LYS A 594 -31.00 -3.42 -5.12
CA LYS A 594 -30.87 -4.72 -5.80
C LYS A 594 -31.10 -4.61 -7.30
N SER A 595 -32.18 -3.92 -7.72
CA SER A 595 -32.62 -3.93 -9.12
C SER A 595 -31.73 -3.12 -10.06
N LYS A 596 -31.20 -1.97 -9.61
CA LYS A 596 -30.37 -1.07 -10.45
C LYS A 596 -28.88 -1.16 -10.16
N HIS A 597 -28.50 -1.39 -8.90
CA HIS A 597 -27.11 -1.29 -8.46
C HIS A 597 -26.51 -2.64 -8.10
N ASN A 598 -27.30 -3.73 -8.08
CA ASN A 598 -26.89 -5.08 -7.69
C ASN A 598 -26.20 -5.12 -6.29
N ILE A 599 -26.74 -4.32 -5.35
CA ILE A 599 -26.29 -4.26 -3.96
C ILE A 599 -27.35 -4.97 -3.09
N ASP A 600 -26.96 -6.03 -2.40
CA ASP A 600 -27.83 -6.72 -1.47
C ASP A 600 -27.99 -5.90 -0.17
N PRO A 601 -29.24 -5.63 0.28
CA PRO A 601 -29.48 -4.92 1.52
C PRO A 601 -28.98 -5.74 2.72
N ASP A 602 -28.21 -5.11 3.59
CA ASP A 602 -27.77 -5.65 4.88
C ASP A 602 -28.74 -5.23 6.02
N ILE A 603 -28.47 -5.73 7.23
CA ILE A 603 -29.28 -5.49 8.42
C ILE A 603 -29.50 -3.99 8.72
N ARG A 604 -28.51 -3.14 8.41
CA ARG A 604 -28.57 -1.69 8.63
C ARG A 604 -29.58 -1.01 7.71
N HIS A 605 -29.67 -1.46 6.45
CA HIS A 605 -30.65 -0.95 5.49
C HIS A 605 -32.07 -1.30 5.91
N TYR A 606 -32.29 -2.54 6.34
CA TYR A 606 -33.56 -2.97 6.94
C TYR A 606 -33.89 -2.14 8.18
N GLY A 607 -32.91 -1.87 9.06
CA GLY A 607 -33.06 -0.99 10.20
C GLY A 607 -33.56 0.41 9.83
N CYS A 608 -32.93 1.05 8.82
CA CYS A 608 -33.39 2.35 8.33
C CYS A 608 -34.83 2.31 7.80
N MET A 609 -35.22 1.21 7.12
CA MET A 609 -36.59 1.05 6.59
C MET A 609 -37.61 0.80 7.70
N VAL A 610 -37.26 -0.01 8.72
CA VAL A 610 -38.12 -0.24 9.90
C VAL A 610 -38.32 1.05 10.68
N ASP A 611 -37.27 1.84 10.88
CA ASP A 611 -37.36 3.14 11.55
C ASP A 611 -38.22 4.15 10.73
N LEU A 612 -38.06 4.17 9.41
CA LEU A 612 -38.87 5.00 8.50
C LEU A 612 -40.36 4.63 8.57
N LEU A 613 -40.70 3.33 8.46
CA LEU A 613 -42.05 2.85 8.56
C LEU A 613 -42.63 3.05 9.96
N GLY A 614 -41.83 2.80 10.99
CA GLY A 614 -42.20 3.00 12.39
C GLY A 614 -42.56 4.46 12.69
N LYS A 615 -41.73 5.42 12.27
CA LYS A 615 -41.99 6.86 12.43
C LYS A 615 -43.25 7.31 11.67
N ALA A 616 -43.53 6.69 10.53
CA ALA A 616 -44.74 6.96 9.74
C ALA A 616 -46.02 6.25 10.25
N GLY A 617 -45.96 5.51 11.37
CA GLY A 617 -47.07 4.78 11.92
C GLY A 617 -47.50 3.52 11.15
N ARG A 618 -46.71 3.06 10.17
CA ARG A 618 -47.00 1.86 9.36
C ARG A 618 -46.39 0.62 10.02
N LEU A 619 -46.84 0.31 11.24
CA LEU A 619 -46.23 -0.68 12.13
C LEU A 619 -46.39 -2.13 11.62
N GLU A 620 -47.52 -2.47 11.04
CA GLU A 620 -47.74 -3.80 10.47
C GLU A 620 -46.83 -4.06 9.27
N GLU A 621 -46.64 -3.07 8.38
CA GLU A 621 -45.68 -3.19 7.27
C GLU A 621 -44.22 -3.29 7.77
N ALA A 622 -43.90 -2.59 8.85
CA ALA A 622 -42.57 -2.71 9.45
C ALA A 622 -42.32 -4.12 10.00
N GLU A 623 -43.31 -4.72 10.67
CA GLU A 623 -43.25 -6.09 11.13
C GLU A 623 -43.16 -7.11 9.98
N GLU A 624 -43.95 -6.91 8.91
CA GLU A 624 -43.89 -7.74 7.71
C GLU A 624 -42.55 -7.68 7.01
N LEU A 625 -41.96 -6.47 6.93
CA LEU A 625 -40.60 -6.27 6.42
C LEU A 625 -39.56 -7.04 7.26
N ILE A 626 -39.67 -7.02 8.59
CA ILE A 626 -38.77 -7.78 9.47
C ILE A 626 -38.90 -9.28 9.23
N ARG A 627 -40.11 -9.79 9.07
CA ARG A 627 -40.36 -11.21 8.79
C ARG A 627 -39.88 -11.67 7.41
N SER A 628 -39.84 -10.76 6.43
CA SER A 628 -39.36 -11.03 5.08
C SER A 628 -37.84 -10.92 4.89
N MET A 629 -37.11 -10.53 5.94
CA MET A 629 -35.63 -10.40 5.90
C MET A 629 -34.95 -11.74 5.60
N PRO A 630 -33.96 -11.78 4.68
CA PRO A 630 -33.20 -13.00 4.40
C PRO A 630 -32.24 -13.39 5.52
N MET A 631 -32.01 -12.49 6.48
CA MET A 631 -31.18 -12.69 7.67
C MET A 631 -32.04 -12.59 8.94
N LYS A 632 -31.53 -13.11 10.07
CA LYS A 632 -32.21 -12.98 11.36
C LYS A 632 -32.17 -11.53 11.85
N ALA A 633 -33.34 -10.99 12.21
CA ALA A 633 -33.42 -9.69 12.85
C ALA A 633 -32.74 -9.72 14.24
N ASP A 634 -32.01 -8.67 14.56
CA ASP A 634 -31.33 -8.50 15.83
C ASP A 634 -32.19 -7.76 16.87
N VAL A 635 -31.65 -7.62 18.06
CA VAL A 635 -32.28 -6.90 19.18
C VAL A 635 -32.56 -5.43 18.83
N VAL A 636 -31.72 -4.82 18.01
CA VAL A 636 -31.83 -3.40 17.63
C VAL A 636 -33.08 -3.17 16.74
N ILE A 637 -33.30 -4.02 15.72
CA ILE A 637 -34.45 -3.89 14.80
C ILE A 637 -35.79 -4.08 15.53
N TRP A 638 -35.90 -5.14 16.37
CA TRP A 638 -37.10 -5.34 17.16
C TRP A 638 -37.30 -4.25 18.21
N GLY A 639 -36.20 -3.71 18.78
CA GLY A 639 -36.22 -2.56 19.70
C GLY A 639 -36.73 -1.28 19.04
N MET A 640 -36.34 -1.02 17.78
CA MET A 640 -36.84 0.11 16.99
C MET A 640 -38.35 -0.02 16.74
N LEU A 641 -38.82 -1.21 16.35
CA LEU A 641 -40.24 -1.45 16.17
C LEU A 641 -41.03 -1.25 17.47
N LEU A 642 -40.54 -1.78 18.59
CA LEU A 642 -41.18 -1.60 19.89
C LEU A 642 -41.23 -0.12 20.33
N SER A 643 -40.16 0.64 20.05
CA SER A 643 -40.11 2.08 20.29
C SER A 643 -41.16 2.85 19.46
N ALA A 644 -41.31 2.46 18.19
CA ALA A 644 -42.32 3.01 17.31
C ALA A 644 -43.74 2.67 17.79
N CYS A 645 -43.97 1.41 18.23
CA CYS A 645 -45.26 1.00 18.83
C CYS A 645 -45.62 1.84 20.05
N LYS A 646 -44.64 2.18 20.91
CA LYS A 646 -44.85 3.10 22.03
C LYS A 646 -45.31 4.48 21.55
N THR A 647 -44.66 5.04 20.52
CA THR A 647 -44.98 6.37 19.99
C THR A 647 -46.41 6.44 19.42
N HIS A 648 -46.83 5.38 18.75
CA HIS A 648 -48.17 5.26 18.10
C HIS A 648 -49.20 4.54 18.94
N ARG A 649 -48.83 4.11 20.16
CA ARG A 649 -49.73 3.43 21.14
C ARG A 649 -50.35 2.13 20.63
N ASP A 650 -49.63 1.40 19.77
CA ASP A 650 -50.07 0.11 19.26
C ASP A 650 -49.59 -1.02 20.17
N ILE A 651 -50.50 -1.62 20.89
CA ILE A 651 -50.24 -2.70 21.83
C ILE A 651 -49.97 -4.01 21.08
N ILE A 652 -50.72 -4.29 20.00
CA ILE A 652 -50.77 -5.59 19.35
C ILE A 652 -49.39 -5.87 18.71
N VAL A 653 -48.90 -4.97 17.93
CA VAL A 653 -47.56 -5.08 17.30
C VAL A 653 -46.48 -4.98 18.39
N GLY A 654 -46.67 -4.13 19.42
CA GLY A 654 -45.75 -3.94 20.52
C GLY A 654 -45.52 -5.21 21.36
N GLU A 655 -46.58 -5.95 21.68
CA GLU A 655 -46.49 -7.24 22.38
C GLU A 655 -45.70 -8.27 21.57
N ARG A 656 -46.00 -8.42 20.28
CA ARG A 656 -45.27 -9.31 19.39
C ARG A 656 -43.79 -8.94 19.24
N ALA A 657 -43.49 -7.65 19.17
CA ALA A 657 -42.10 -7.17 19.11
C ALA A 657 -41.37 -7.50 20.45
N ALA A 658 -42.00 -7.28 21.57
CA ALA A 658 -41.43 -7.57 22.89
C ALA A 658 -41.21 -9.10 23.13
N GLU A 659 -42.12 -9.97 22.65
CA GLU A 659 -41.93 -11.40 22.66
C GLU A 659 -40.72 -11.87 21.87
N ASN A 660 -40.53 -11.32 20.66
CA ASN A 660 -39.36 -11.63 19.82
C ASN A 660 -38.07 -11.15 20.46
N LEU A 661 -38.07 -9.96 21.10
CA LEU A 661 -36.95 -9.47 21.89
C LEU A 661 -36.61 -10.38 23.07
N ALA A 662 -37.63 -10.85 23.80
CA ALA A 662 -37.44 -11.75 24.93
C ALA A 662 -36.87 -13.12 24.52
N LYS A 663 -37.17 -13.60 23.31
CA LYS A 663 -36.57 -14.82 22.74
C LYS A 663 -35.11 -14.63 22.34
N LEU A 664 -34.74 -13.43 21.84
CA LEU A 664 -33.37 -13.13 21.46
C LEU A 664 -32.47 -12.83 22.65
N GLU A 665 -32.95 -12.03 23.57
CA GLU A 665 -32.21 -11.63 24.79
C GLU A 665 -33.15 -11.56 26.00
N PRO A 666 -33.28 -12.67 26.76
CA PRO A 666 -34.17 -12.73 27.90
C PRO A 666 -33.86 -11.70 29.00
N SER A 667 -32.62 -11.24 29.08
CA SER A 667 -32.14 -10.27 30.09
C SER A 667 -32.18 -8.80 29.60
N HIS A 668 -32.71 -8.51 28.40
CA HIS A 668 -32.72 -7.15 27.82
C HIS A 668 -33.67 -6.23 28.61
N GLY A 669 -33.11 -5.47 29.56
CA GLY A 669 -33.87 -4.53 30.42
C GLY A 669 -34.59 -3.40 29.64
N PRO A 670 -33.96 -2.72 28.64
CA PRO A 670 -34.59 -1.63 27.92
C PRO A 670 -35.90 -2.00 27.21
N SER A 671 -36.02 -3.19 26.64
CA SER A 671 -37.25 -3.64 25.97
C SER A 671 -38.42 -3.76 26.95
N ARG A 672 -38.17 -4.25 28.15
CA ARG A 672 -39.20 -4.36 29.20
C ARG A 672 -39.64 -3.00 29.73
N VAL A 673 -38.71 -2.04 29.83
CA VAL A 673 -39.04 -0.64 30.17
C VAL A 673 -39.95 -0.03 29.09
N LEU A 674 -39.63 -0.21 27.80
CA LEU A 674 -40.46 0.27 26.70
C LEU A 674 -41.84 -0.38 26.71
N LEU A 675 -41.95 -1.70 26.90
CA LEU A 675 -43.23 -2.42 26.99
C LEU A 675 -44.05 -1.94 28.19
N SER A 676 -43.45 -1.84 29.38
CA SER A 676 -44.12 -1.31 30.54
C SER A 676 -44.63 0.12 30.34
N SER A 677 -43.84 0.96 29.64
CA SER A 677 -44.27 2.33 29.30
C SER A 677 -45.44 2.32 28.32
N LEU A 678 -45.40 1.44 27.30
CA LEU A 678 -46.47 1.28 26.33
C LEU A 678 -47.79 0.92 27.00
N TYR A 679 -47.77 -0.07 27.93
CA TYR A 679 -48.95 -0.45 28.71
C TYR A 679 -49.48 0.72 29.56
N ALA A 680 -48.60 1.46 30.19
CA ALA A 680 -48.97 2.63 30.99
C ALA A 680 -49.63 3.74 30.13
N ASP A 681 -49.03 4.01 28.90
CA ASP A 681 -49.52 5.05 27.99
C ASP A 681 -50.92 4.75 27.41
N VAL A 682 -51.36 3.46 27.47
CA VAL A 682 -52.68 3.00 27.00
C VAL A 682 -53.62 2.68 28.17
N GLY A 683 -53.19 2.90 29.43
CA GLY A 683 -54.00 2.70 30.62
C GLY A 683 -54.05 1.25 31.14
N ARG A 684 -53.25 0.32 30.61
CA ARG A 684 -53.15 -1.07 31.06
C ARG A 684 -52.17 -1.17 32.25
N TRP A 685 -52.54 -0.59 33.40
CA TRP A 685 -51.67 -0.42 34.58
C TRP A 685 -51.28 -1.75 35.24
N GLU A 686 -52.16 -2.75 35.21
CA GLU A 686 -51.88 -4.07 35.76
C GLU A 686 -50.75 -4.77 35.02
N ASP A 687 -50.79 -4.73 33.69
CA ASP A 687 -49.77 -5.34 32.83
C ASP A 687 -48.45 -4.60 32.98
N ALA A 688 -48.50 -3.26 33.05
CA ALA A 688 -47.32 -2.45 33.31
C ALA A 688 -46.66 -2.82 34.64
N PHE A 689 -47.46 -3.05 35.68
CA PHE A 689 -46.98 -3.46 36.99
C PHE A 689 -46.35 -4.86 36.97
N LEU A 690 -46.98 -5.82 36.27
CA LEU A 690 -46.45 -7.17 36.12
C LEU A 690 -45.07 -7.17 35.45
N VAL A 691 -44.89 -6.45 34.35
CA VAL A 691 -43.58 -6.34 33.66
C VAL A 691 -42.52 -5.73 34.61
N ARG A 692 -42.84 -4.69 35.34
CA ARG A 692 -41.95 -4.07 36.32
C ARG A 692 -41.57 -4.99 37.48
N ARG A 693 -42.52 -5.79 37.97
CA ARG A 693 -42.28 -6.80 39.01
C ARG A 693 -41.31 -7.88 38.55
N VAL A 694 -41.45 -8.36 37.30
CA VAL A 694 -40.51 -9.31 36.67
C VAL A 694 -39.12 -8.70 36.56
N MET A 695 -39.00 -7.40 36.20
CA MET A 695 -37.70 -6.72 36.16
C MET A 695 -37.02 -6.63 37.52
N GLN A 696 -37.80 -6.41 38.59
CA GLN A 696 -37.27 -6.38 39.95
C GLN A 696 -36.80 -7.74 40.45
N SER A 697 -37.58 -8.82 40.15
CA SER A 697 -37.25 -10.19 40.56
C SER A 697 -35.94 -10.70 39.94
N HIS A 698 -35.60 -10.25 38.73
CA HIS A 698 -34.38 -10.63 38.02
C HIS A 698 -33.18 -9.72 38.31
N ARG A 699 -33.26 -8.81 39.29
CA ARG A 699 -32.18 -7.84 39.66
C ARG A 699 -31.54 -7.16 38.45
N MET A 700 -32.34 -6.71 37.49
CA MET A 700 -31.82 -6.01 36.32
C MET A 700 -31.29 -4.65 36.74
N HIS A 701 -29.97 -4.51 36.77
CA HIS A 701 -29.32 -3.25 37.13
C HIS A 701 -29.60 -2.19 36.06
N ARG A 702 -30.15 -1.05 36.48
CA ARG A 702 -30.17 0.18 35.66
C ARG A 702 -28.81 0.83 35.76
N LEU A 703 -28.11 0.93 34.67
CA LEU A 703 -27.02 1.91 34.58
C LEU A 703 -27.68 3.31 34.53
N PRO A 704 -27.37 4.22 35.48
CA PRO A 704 -27.88 5.57 35.42
C PRO A 704 -27.38 6.24 34.12
N GLY A 705 -28.30 6.87 33.41
CA GLY A 705 -27.91 7.69 32.24
C GLY A 705 -27.04 8.85 32.74
N TYR A 706 -25.82 8.93 32.22
CA TYR A 706 -24.92 10.03 32.49
C TYR A 706 -25.06 11.07 31.36
N SER A 707 -25.64 12.24 31.70
CA SER A 707 -25.59 13.41 30.82
C SER A 707 -24.53 14.36 31.37
N GLY A 708 -23.31 14.24 30.84
CA GLY A 708 -22.28 15.24 31.06
C GLY A 708 -22.38 16.31 29.96
N VAL A 709 -22.61 17.55 30.35
CA VAL A 709 -22.33 18.69 29.48
C VAL A 709 -20.82 18.91 29.53
N VAL A 710 -20.13 18.63 28.42
CA VAL A 710 -18.70 18.94 28.24
C VAL A 710 -18.58 20.28 27.52
#